data_533dcab98eb401fb17ea3fdad2c9a751
#
_entry.id   533dcab98eb401fb17ea3fdad2c9a751
#
_cell.length_a   1.000
_cell.length_b   1.000
_cell.length_c   1.000
_cell.angle_alpha   90.00
_cell.angle_beta   90.00
_cell.angle_gamma   90.00
#
_symmetry.space_group_name_H-M   'P 1'
#
loop_
_entity.id
_entity.type
_entity.pdbx_description
1 polymer ?
#
loop_
_entity_poly.entity_id
_entity_poly.type
_entity_poly.pdbx_seq_one_letter_code
_entity_poly.pdbx_strand_id
1 'polypeptide(L)'
;VGEALWIDRGDLKKLGLRAPDDHSEWVELTSLPGLKVSLDLHAQQVSLTADAEALDGQQRLTIERPTAQYRYPEAQPISAFTLGYALYASDSQGNRQLNAQTSLTASGALPGTFSSSFSSHAGEENSAGRPSHTRLETRWQWDNADSLTSLALGDNITTGTRWSRQVRFGGLHWARNFELNPQLNTEPRSRYSDTAVLPSTVDLYIDGLKQSSEHVTPGDFLLDTLPSFNGSGQAQVVITDINGQRRTVQLDLYGAPGMLAEGLSSGSLDIGWMRQNYALRSNDYAPDPVLDAGWRYGVSNRLTLALHTEQQSKLRNVGTGVDWLISPDIGIVSQHVALSDSPYGQGKQWGLGWQWNGSGTGFSASTVRTDANFADNARTIGALPVRRSDSVWLSHSVPHFGTVGAGWVQQNIQGNKQRYLNASWSVSLPAHLSTTLSYTRSFTDASSNVQLMLSVPLGRADTLSVQTSRETSRMDYRHQPDDRLGGWSWQLGQSVGERRDIYADVGYLGHAGEWHVGLEQGARLGNQYASAEGSLTLLDGSLHALRYSQQGLALVSTHGVGHVPVMLENRPAGETDEKGYLLLTDLPQYHSSKVSINPLDLPADVMAPVTDMDARPGNGSAVKVDFNVHHAVTVQARLVDSRHKPLPLGSIVSTPRGATIVGRDGFIWLEDPPLPGELVVKTGEGECRVTLPAPRTASSIQNIGEQLCH
;
A
#
# COMPACT_ATOMS: atom_id res chain seq x y z
N VAL A 1 -1.54 -30.15 55.44
CA VAL A 1 -2.81 -29.53 55.06
C VAL A 1 -2.50 -28.76 53.77
N GLY A 2 -2.90 -29.32 52.62
CA GLY A 2 -2.59 -28.71 51.32
C GLY A 2 -3.40 -27.43 51.11
N GLU A 3 -2.74 -26.34 50.77
CA GLU A 3 -3.39 -25.13 50.29
C GLU A 3 -3.89 -25.39 48.86
N ALA A 4 -5.18 -25.30 48.63
CA ALA A 4 -5.77 -25.42 47.30
C ALA A 4 -5.44 -24.16 46.47
N LEU A 5 -4.85 -24.33 45.30
CA LEU A 5 -4.53 -23.24 44.36
C LEU A 5 -5.67 -23.10 43.35
N TRP A 6 -6.23 -21.91 43.25
CA TRP A 6 -7.32 -21.58 42.33
C TRP A 6 -6.85 -20.60 41.27
N ILE A 7 -7.35 -20.77 40.05
CA ILE A 7 -7.09 -19.91 38.91
C ILE A 7 -8.38 -19.46 38.27
N ASP A 8 -8.40 -18.26 37.76
CA ASP A 8 -9.51 -17.77 36.92
C ASP A 8 -9.62 -18.61 35.64
N ARG A 9 -10.84 -18.94 35.22
CA ARG A 9 -11.11 -19.76 34.02
C ARG A 9 -10.56 -19.14 32.73
N GLY A 10 -10.57 -17.82 32.62
CA GLY A 10 -9.99 -17.09 31.48
C GLY A 10 -8.48 -17.23 31.42
N ASP A 11 -7.81 -17.21 32.55
CA ASP A 11 -6.37 -17.40 32.65
C ASP A 11 -5.99 -18.86 32.45
N LEU A 12 -6.81 -19.82 32.89
CA LEU A 12 -6.63 -21.24 32.57
C LEU A 12 -6.62 -21.48 31.04
N LYS A 13 -7.56 -20.84 30.33
CA LYS A 13 -7.61 -20.92 28.86
C LYS A 13 -6.40 -20.25 28.18
N LYS A 14 -5.92 -19.13 28.73
CA LYS A 14 -4.70 -18.47 28.20
C LYS A 14 -3.46 -19.35 28.39
N LEU A 15 -3.44 -20.19 29.42
CA LEU A 15 -2.38 -21.20 29.63
C LEU A 15 -2.54 -22.45 28.75
N GLY A 16 -3.62 -22.52 27.94
CA GLY A 16 -3.89 -23.67 27.08
C GLY A 16 -4.34 -24.91 27.85
N LEU A 17 -4.86 -24.75 29.05
CA LEU A 17 -5.34 -25.87 29.88
C LEU A 17 -6.84 -26.08 29.70
N ARG A 18 -7.28 -27.35 29.69
CA ARG A 18 -8.67 -27.74 29.57
C ARG A 18 -9.44 -27.35 30.84
N ALA A 19 -10.46 -26.49 30.69
CA ALA A 19 -11.34 -26.14 31.78
C ALA A 19 -12.39 -27.26 31.99
N PRO A 20 -12.74 -27.61 33.24
CA PRO A 20 -13.81 -28.55 33.52
C PRO A 20 -15.17 -28.02 33.06
N ASP A 21 -16.13 -28.91 32.79
CA ASP A 21 -17.44 -28.59 32.20
C ASP A 21 -18.40 -27.88 33.19
N ASP A 22 -17.97 -27.57 34.40
CA ASP A 22 -18.80 -27.05 35.51
C ASP A 22 -18.96 -25.53 35.49
N HIS A 23 -18.88 -24.79 34.55
CA HIS A 23 -19.10 -23.35 34.39
C HIS A 23 -18.71 -22.44 35.59
N SER A 24 -17.89 -22.94 36.54
CA SER A 24 -17.38 -22.14 37.66
C SER A 24 -16.35 -21.10 37.17
N GLU A 25 -16.40 -19.91 37.73
CA GLU A 25 -15.48 -18.80 37.37
C GLU A 25 -14.06 -19.10 37.85
N TRP A 26 -13.90 -19.84 38.93
CA TRP A 26 -12.63 -20.26 39.54
C TRP A 26 -12.47 -21.78 39.48
N VAL A 27 -11.32 -22.21 39.06
CA VAL A 27 -10.95 -23.64 38.91
C VAL A 27 -9.82 -24.00 39.85
N GLU A 28 -9.97 -25.08 40.57
CA GLU A 28 -8.90 -25.60 41.46
C GLU A 28 -7.87 -26.35 40.60
N LEU A 29 -6.63 -25.83 40.57
CA LEU A 29 -5.54 -26.40 39.74
C LEU A 29 -5.19 -27.84 40.12
N THR A 30 -5.30 -28.20 41.38
CA THR A 30 -4.95 -29.55 41.89
C THR A 30 -6.01 -30.60 41.55
N SER A 31 -7.22 -30.17 41.16
CA SER A 31 -8.31 -31.08 40.76
C SER A 31 -8.28 -31.45 39.28
N LEU A 32 -7.45 -30.78 38.47
CA LEU A 32 -7.40 -31.04 37.04
C LEU A 32 -6.66 -32.33 36.71
N PRO A 33 -7.27 -33.27 35.96
CA PRO A 33 -6.63 -34.51 35.57
C PRO A 33 -5.42 -34.22 34.66
N GLY A 34 -4.29 -34.86 34.92
CA GLY A 34 -3.06 -34.69 34.15
C GLY A 34 -2.27 -33.39 34.44
N LEU A 35 -2.66 -32.59 35.45
CA LEU A 35 -1.92 -31.40 35.86
C LEU A 35 -1.17 -31.63 37.17
N LYS A 36 0.13 -31.43 37.17
CA LYS A 36 0.99 -31.41 38.36
C LYS A 36 1.30 -29.99 38.72
N VAL A 37 1.01 -29.59 39.94
CA VAL A 37 1.20 -28.23 40.47
C VAL A 37 2.27 -28.27 41.53
N SER A 38 3.31 -27.45 41.41
CA SER A 38 4.37 -27.25 42.39
C SER A 38 4.47 -25.80 42.77
N LEU A 39 4.34 -25.49 44.06
CA LEU A 39 4.44 -24.15 44.61
C LEU A 39 5.78 -23.98 45.34
N ASP A 40 6.59 -23.03 44.90
CA ASP A 40 7.77 -22.54 45.61
C ASP A 40 7.43 -21.22 46.29
N LEU A 41 7.24 -21.32 47.63
CA LEU A 41 6.89 -20.17 48.46
C LEU A 41 8.04 -19.17 48.61
N HIS A 42 9.28 -19.60 48.46
CA HIS A 42 10.46 -18.71 48.58
C HIS A 42 10.65 -17.88 47.29
N ALA A 43 10.44 -18.52 46.17
CA ALA A 43 10.51 -17.86 44.86
C ALA A 43 9.19 -17.18 44.47
N GLN A 44 8.10 -17.36 45.20
CA GLN A 44 6.73 -16.92 44.88
C GLN A 44 6.32 -17.38 43.48
N GLN A 45 6.67 -18.61 43.13
CA GLN A 45 6.45 -19.16 41.80
C GLN A 45 5.60 -20.42 41.84
N VAL A 46 4.62 -20.51 40.97
CA VAL A 46 3.82 -21.72 40.72
C VAL A 46 4.31 -22.33 39.41
N SER A 47 4.81 -23.56 39.50
CA SER A 47 5.20 -24.35 38.32
C SER A 47 4.10 -25.35 38.00
N LEU A 48 3.61 -25.31 36.74
CA LEU A 48 2.57 -26.20 36.23
C LEU A 48 3.23 -27.16 35.23
N THR A 49 3.04 -28.46 35.43
CA THR A 49 3.42 -29.48 34.45
C THR A 49 2.17 -30.23 34.02
N ALA A 50 1.79 -30.10 32.75
CA ALA A 50 0.58 -30.64 32.18
C ALA A 50 0.90 -31.84 31.29
N ASP A 51 0.19 -32.95 31.46
CA ASP A 51 0.14 -34.05 30.50
C ASP A 51 -0.78 -33.69 29.31
N ALA A 52 -0.67 -34.38 28.20
CA ALA A 52 -1.45 -34.08 26.99
C ALA A 52 -2.98 -34.07 27.21
N GLU A 53 -3.47 -34.80 28.23
CA GLU A 53 -4.89 -34.84 28.59
C GLU A 53 -5.40 -33.57 29.27
N ALA A 54 -4.50 -32.80 29.89
CA ALA A 54 -4.82 -31.56 30.59
C ALA A 54 -4.84 -30.33 29.67
N LEU A 55 -4.43 -30.47 28.41
CA LEU A 55 -4.35 -29.37 27.45
C LEU A 55 -5.70 -29.19 26.73
N ASP A 56 -6.12 -27.93 26.56
CA ASP A 56 -7.37 -27.57 25.89
C ASP A 56 -7.12 -27.29 24.41
N GLY A 57 -7.48 -28.25 23.58
CA GLY A 57 -7.61 -28.08 22.14
C GLY A 57 -6.34 -27.91 21.32
N GLN A 58 -6.52 -27.65 20.06
CA GLN A 58 -5.44 -27.35 19.10
C GLN A 58 -4.75 -26.02 19.41
N GLN A 59 -3.45 -26.06 19.61
CA GLN A 59 -2.66 -24.85 19.70
C GLN A 59 -2.57 -24.16 18.33
N ARG A 60 -3.17 -22.98 18.17
CA ARG A 60 -3.15 -22.25 16.91
C ARG A 60 -1.91 -21.36 16.83
N LEU A 61 -1.00 -21.74 15.95
CA LEU A 61 0.19 -20.94 15.60
C LEU A 61 -0.15 -20.10 14.37
N THR A 62 -0.38 -18.82 14.56
CA THR A 62 -0.62 -17.90 13.45
C THR A 62 0.72 -17.23 13.13
N ILE A 63 1.29 -17.56 11.97
CA ILE A 63 2.47 -16.89 11.47
C ILE A 63 2.01 -15.61 10.79
N GLU A 64 2.09 -14.52 11.52
CA GLU A 64 1.95 -13.18 10.97
C GLU A 64 3.35 -12.68 10.59
N ARG A 65 3.44 -11.92 9.49
CA ARG A 65 4.68 -11.17 9.26
C ARG A 65 4.88 -10.30 10.48
N PRO A 66 6.09 -10.28 11.10
CA PRO A 66 6.34 -9.39 12.23
C PRO A 66 6.05 -7.97 11.75
N THR A 67 4.89 -7.45 12.10
CA THR A 67 4.62 -6.03 12.02
C THR A 67 5.54 -5.40 13.05
N ALA A 68 6.46 -4.58 12.59
CA ALA A 68 7.33 -3.82 13.50
C ALA A 68 6.40 -3.11 14.50
N GLN A 69 6.41 -3.59 15.74
CA GLN A 69 5.54 -3.07 16.82
C GLN A 69 6.00 -1.71 17.35
N TYR A 70 7.01 -1.11 16.74
CA TYR A 70 7.41 0.25 17.05
C TYR A 70 6.46 1.21 16.36
N ARG A 71 5.38 1.57 17.06
CA ARG A 71 4.57 2.73 16.68
C ARG A 71 5.31 3.98 17.11
N TYR A 72 5.85 4.68 16.16
CA TYR A 72 6.33 6.04 16.36
C TYR A 72 5.12 6.98 16.52
N PRO A 73 5.30 8.19 17.09
CA PRO A 73 4.26 9.21 17.07
C PRO A 73 3.79 9.46 15.64
N GLU A 74 2.48 9.50 15.43
CA GLU A 74 1.91 9.74 14.12
C GLU A 74 1.95 11.22 13.75
N ALA A 75 2.30 11.50 12.50
CA ALA A 75 2.23 12.82 11.91
C ALA A 75 0.77 13.31 11.82
N GLN A 76 0.55 14.60 12.05
CA GLN A 76 -0.79 15.17 12.08
C GLN A 76 -1.26 15.55 10.66
N PRO A 77 -2.53 15.28 10.29
CA PRO A 77 -3.07 15.72 9.03
C PRO A 77 -3.12 17.26 8.97
N ILE A 78 -2.75 17.83 7.83
CA ILE A 78 -2.82 19.26 7.56
C ILE A 78 -3.61 19.56 6.30
N SER A 79 -4.11 20.79 6.21
CA SER A 79 -4.84 21.24 5.03
C SER A 79 -3.89 21.40 3.84
N ALA A 80 -4.27 20.81 2.72
CA ALA A 80 -3.56 20.90 1.45
C ALA A 80 -4.52 21.31 0.34
N PHE A 81 -4.08 22.21 -0.51
CA PHE A 81 -4.75 22.58 -1.75
C PHE A 81 -3.75 22.45 -2.89
N THR A 82 -3.98 21.54 -3.81
CA THR A 82 -3.06 21.23 -4.91
C THR A 82 -3.72 21.49 -6.25
N LEU A 83 -3.06 22.29 -7.09
CA LEU A 83 -3.34 22.48 -8.51
C LEU A 83 -2.31 21.69 -9.32
N GLY A 84 -2.68 20.54 -9.85
CA GLY A 84 -1.88 19.78 -10.79
C GLY A 84 -2.09 20.29 -12.23
N TYR A 85 -1.04 20.27 -13.03
CA TYR A 85 -1.10 20.62 -14.45
C TYR A 85 -0.22 19.68 -15.29
N ALA A 86 -0.69 19.35 -16.48
CA ALA A 86 0.06 18.74 -17.56
C ALA A 86 -0.26 19.46 -18.86
N LEU A 87 0.75 20.05 -19.47
CA LEU A 87 0.65 20.86 -20.67
C LEU A 87 1.42 20.14 -21.80
N TYR A 88 0.81 20.10 -22.99
CA TYR A 88 1.43 19.55 -24.18
C TYR A 88 1.13 20.43 -25.39
N ALA A 89 2.17 20.96 -25.98
CA ALA A 89 2.09 21.75 -27.21
C ALA A 89 2.77 20.99 -28.33
N SER A 90 2.17 20.93 -29.51
CA SER A 90 2.77 20.31 -30.67
C SER A 90 2.51 21.10 -31.95
N ASP A 91 3.46 21.03 -32.89
CA ASP A 91 3.34 21.54 -34.25
C ASP A 91 3.66 20.39 -35.22
N SER A 92 2.64 19.96 -35.95
CA SER A 92 2.77 18.92 -36.97
C SER A 92 2.47 19.51 -38.32
N GLN A 93 3.52 19.91 -39.06
CA GLN A 93 3.42 20.53 -40.42
C GLN A 93 2.53 21.80 -40.46
N GLY A 94 2.62 22.63 -39.45
CA GLY A 94 1.80 23.85 -39.35
C GLY A 94 0.48 23.68 -38.64
N ASN A 95 0.06 22.44 -38.34
CA ASN A 95 -1.08 22.17 -37.48
C ASN A 95 -0.66 22.24 -36.02
N ARG A 96 -0.95 23.34 -35.34
CA ARG A 96 -0.59 23.62 -33.95
C ARG A 96 -1.69 23.20 -33.01
N GLN A 97 -1.31 22.44 -32.00
CA GLN A 97 -2.21 21.95 -30.97
C GLN A 97 -1.64 22.27 -29.58
N LEU A 98 -2.52 22.70 -28.69
CA LEU A 98 -2.22 22.86 -27.26
C LEU A 98 -3.23 22.04 -26.47
N ASN A 99 -2.74 21.10 -25.68
CA ASN A 99 -3.53 20.30 -24.75
C ASN A 99 -3.10 20.61 -23.33
N ALA A 100 -4.07 20.80 -22.44
CA ALA A 100 -3.84 21.00 -21.03
C ALA A 100 -4.76 20.09 -20.23
N GLN A 101 -4.21 19.37 -19.28
CA GLN A 101 -4.95 18.72 -18.20
C GLN A 101 -4.66 19.46 -16.90
N THR A 102 -5.71 19.78 -16.15
CA THR A 102 -5.58 20.38 -14.82
C THR A 102 -6.40 19.60 -13.81
N SER A 103 -5.89 19.50 -12.61
CA SER A 103 -6.57 18.86 -11.49
C SER A 103 -6.49 19.73 -10.25
N LEU A 104 -7.59 19.79 -9.51
CA LEU A 104 -7.69 20.44 -8.22
C LEU A 104 -7.91 19.36 -7.17
N THR A 105 -7.12 19.37 -6.10
CA THR A 105 -7.32 18.50 -4.93
C THR A 105 -7.28 19.35 -3.68
N ALA A 106 -8.26 19.16 -2.79
CA ALA A 106 -8.32 19.84 -1.49
C ALA A 106 -8.60 18.81 -0.40
N SER A 107 -7.79 18.82 0.65
CA SER A 107 -7.87 17.88 1.79
C SER A 107 -7.56 18.58 3.11
N GLY A 108 -7.96 17.97 4.23
CA GLY A 108 -7.64 18.43 5.58
C GLY A 108 -8.47 19.59 6.13
N ALA A 109 -9.13 20.39 5.30
CA ALA A 109 -10.03 21.44 5.75
C ALA A 109 -11.41 20.90 6.18
N LEU A 110 -11.85 19.83 5.52
CA LEU A 110 -13.07 19.08 5.82
C LEU A 110 -12.73 17.59 5.83
N PRO A 111 -13.53 16.74 6.51
CA PRO A 111 -13.33 15.30 6.42
C PRO A 111 -13.40 14.81 4.96
N GLY A 112 -12.39 14.05 4.53
CA GLY A 112 -12.28 13.54 3.17
C GLY A 112 -11.51 14.48 2.24
N THR A 113 -11.46 14.08 0.96
CA THR A 113 -10.72 14.77 -0.10
C THR A 113 -11.67 15.14 -1.23
N PHE A 114 -11.67 16.40 -1.60
CA PHE A 114 -12.33 16.89 -2.81
C PHE A 114 -11.33 16.87 -3.97
N SER A 115 -11.76 16.40 -5.13
CA SER A 115 -10.97 16.43 -6.37
C SER A 115 -11.82 16.84 -7.57
N SER A 116 -11.23 17.61 -8.48
CA SER A 116 -11.85 17.95 -9.76
C SER A 116 -10.80 18.04 -10.85
N SER A 117 -11.10 17.52 -12.04
CA SER A 117 -10.16 17.51 -13.16
C SER A 117 -10.81 18.00 -14.44
N PHE A 118 -9.99 18.65 -15.28
CA PHE A 118 -10.40 19.30 -16.52
C PHE A 118 -9.41 18.97 -17.63
N SER A 119 -9.92 18.91 -18.86
CA SER A 119 -9.12 18.85 -20.08
C SER A 119 -9.46 20.07 -20.94
N SER A 120 -8.43 20.70 -21.45
CA SER A 120 -8.55 21.85 -22.35
C SER A 120 -7.73 21.60 -23.60
N HIS A 121 -8.24 22.00 -24.76
CA HIS A 121 -7.51 21.89 -26.02
C HIS A 121 -7.79 23.09 -26.90
N ALA A 122 -6.76 23.55 -27.60
CA ALA A 122 -6.82 24.61 -28.60
C ALA A 122 -5.98 24.20 -29.81
N GLY A 123 -6.43 24.52 -31.01
CA GLY A 123 -5.76 24.23 -32.28
C GLY A 123 -6.68 24.26 -33.48
N GLU A 124 -6.12 24.20 -34.68
CA GLU A 124 -6.86 24.33 -35.93
C GLU A 124 -7.79 23.14 -36.25
N GLU A 125 -7.52 21.98 -35.67
CA GLU A 125 -8.31 20.75 -35.85
C GLU A 125 -9.61 20.72 -35.02
N ASN A 126 -9.95 21.82 -34.36
CA ASN A 126 -11.18 21.97 -33.56
C ASN A 126 -12.49 21.99 -34.40
N SER A 127 -12.40 21.70 -35.69
CA SER A 127 -13.53 21.68 -36.63
C SER A 127 -14.54 20.56 -36.38
N ALA A 128 -14.29 19.64 -35.46
CA ALA A 128 -15.15 18.48 -35.16
C ALA A 128 -16.17 18.71 -34.03
N GLY A 129 -16.41 19.96 -33.59
CA GLY A 129 -17.40 20.29 -32.55
C GLY A 129 -17.06 19.83 -31.15
N ARG A 130 -15.78 19.56 -30.83
CA ARG A 130 -15.32 19.32 -29.46
C ARG A 130 -15.25 20.63 -28.69
N PRO A 131 -15.78 20.72 -27.46
CA PRO A 131 -15.63 21.91 -26.63
C PRO A 131 -14.18 22.13 -26.27
N SER A 132 -13.73 23.39 -26.29
CA SER A 132 -12.34 23.74 -25.90
C SER A 132 -11.99 23.42 -24.47
N HIS A 133 -13.00 23.28 -23.61
CA HIS A 133 -12.85 22.92 -22.20
C HIS A 133 -13.85 21.85 -21.82
N THR A 134 -13.39 20.81 -21.15
CA THR A 134 -14.24 19.71 -20.69
C THR A 134 -13.88 19.35 -19.25
N ARG A 135 -14.88 19.36 -18.36
CA ARG A 135 -14.74 18.79 -17.04
C ARG A 135 -14.66 17.26 -17.14
N LEU A 136 -13.62 16.68 -16.60
CA LEU A 136 -13.45 15.22 -16.60
C LEU A 136 -14.18 14.61 -15.42
N GLU A 137 -13.81 14.96 -14.20
CA GLU A 137 -14.37 14.40 -12.98
C GLU A 137 -14.50 15.47 -11.91
N THR A 138 -15.47 15.30 -11.02
CA THR A 138 -15.57 16.04 -9.77
C THR A 138 -16.11 15.08 -8.73
N ARG A 139 -15.35 14.90 -7.64
CA ARG A 139 -15.63 13.91 -6.60
C ARG A 139 -15.21 14.43 -5.22
N TRP A 140 -15.99 14.12 -4.23
CA TRP A 140 -15.59 14.15 -2.84
C TRP A 140 -15.56 12.73 -2.29
N GLN A 141 -14.47 12.36 -1.63
CA GLN A 141 -14.28 11.02 -1.07
C GLN A 141 -13.92 11.12 0.41
N TRP A 142 -14.57 10.32 1.22
CA TRP A 142 -14.28 10.14 2.62
C TRP A 142 -13.96 8.67 2.92
N ASP A 143 -12.87 8.45 3.63
CA ASP A 143 -12.34 7.13 3.95
C ASP A 143 -12.37 6.91 5.45
N ASN A 144 -12.84 5.75 5.87
CA ASN A 144 -12.86 5.31 7.27
C ASN A 144 -11.99 4.07 7.44
N ALA A 145 -10.79 4.26 8.04
CA ALA A 145 -9.82 3.21 8.23
C ALA A 145 -10.27 2.14 9.25
N ASP A 146 -11.11 2.49 10.23
CA ASP A 146 -11.57 1.55 11.25
C ASP A 146 -12.56 0.53 10.66
N SER A 147 -13.48 1.01 9.83
CA SER A 147 -14.46 0.15 9.15
C SER A 147 -13.98 -0.35 7.79
N LEU A 148 -12.82 0.10 7.32
CA LEU A 148 -12.27 -0.19 5.99
C LEU A 148 -13.27 0.13 4.88
N THR A 149 -13.90 1.30 4.93
CA THR A 149 -14.91 1.72 3.96
C THR A 149 -14.59 3.08 3.36
N SER A 150 -14.88 3.22 2.08
CA SER A 150 -14.81 4.49 1.36
C SER A 150 -16.22 4.90 0.92
N LEU A 151 -16.54 6.18 1.11
CA LEU A 151 -17.75 6.83 0.62
C LEU A 151 -17.34 7.94 -0.34
N ALA A 152 -17.89 7.94 -1.55
CA ALA A 152 -17.62 9.00 -2.50
C ALA A 152 -18.92 9.56 -3.11
N LEU A 153 -18.94 10.88 -3.32
CA LEU A 153 -20.02 11.62 -3.94
C LEU A 153 -19.50 12.33 -5.19
N GLY A 154 -20.22 12.22 -6.32
CA GLY A 154 -19.84 12.82 -7.59
C GLY A 154 -19.50 11.78 -8.64
N ASP A 155 -18.53 12.09 -9.51
CA ASP A 155 -18.14 11.19 -10.59
C ASP A 155 -17.31 10.01 -10.03
N ASN A 156 -17.75 8.79 -10.35
CA ASN A 156 -17.14 7.56 -9.92
C ASN A 156 -17.16 6.52 -11.04
N ILE A 157 -16.52 5.38 -10.79
CA ILE A 157 -16.59 4.18 -11.62
C ILE A 157 -17.17 3.07 -10.75
N THR A 158 -18.15 2.31 -11.26
CA THR A 158 -18.73 1.19 -10.52
C THR A 158 -17.68 0.14 -10.21
N THR A 159 -17.79 -0.46 -9.04
CA THR A 159 -16.89 -1.56 -8.64
C THR A 159 -17.41 -2.86 -9.26
N GLY A 160 -16.86 -3.26 -10.39
CA GLY A 160 -17.27 -4.48 -11.06
C GLY A 160 -16.85 -5.76 -10.33
N THR A 161 -17.53 -6.86 -10.62
CA THR A 161 -17.05 -8.22 -10.40
C THR A 161 -16.18 -8.66 -11.59
N ARG A 162 -15.59 -9.87 -11.54
CA ARG A 162 -14.76 -10.37 -12.66
C ARG A 162 -15.49 -10.50 -13.99
N TRP A 163 -16.82 -10.57 -13.98
CA TRP A 163 -17.65 -10.75 -15.18
C TRP A 163 -18.54 -9.56 -15.52
N SER A 164 -18.72 -8.60 -14.59
CA SER A 164 -19.45 -7.36 -14.87
C SER A 164 -18.53 -6.32 -15.47
N ARG A 165 -19.11 -5.44 -16.27
CA ARG A 165 -18.38 -4.33 -16.90
C ARG A 165 -18.54 -3.07 -16.07
N GLN A 166 -17.43 -2.42 -15.76
CA GLN A 166 -17.43 -1.15 -15.06
C GLN A 166 -17.95 -0.02 -15.95
N VAL A 167 -18.74 0.86 -15.38
CA VAL A 167 -19.27 2.06 -16.03
C VAL A 167 -18.97 3.30 -15.20
N ARG A 168 -18.81 4.44 -15.88
CA ARG A 168 -18.73 5.75 -15.21
C ARG A 168 -20.11 6.23 -14.84
N PHE A 169 -20.25 6.80 -13.65
CA PHE A 169 -21.51 7.38 -13.19
C PHE A 169 -21.26 8.59 -12.29
N GLY A 170 -22.28 9.41 -12.09
CA GLY A 170 -22.30 10.48 -11.11
C GLY A 170 -23.31 10.15 -10.02
N GLY A 171 -22.89 10.11 -8.78
CA GLY A 171 -23.78 9.73 -7.67
C GLY A 171 -23.04 9.38 -6.39
N LEU A 172 -23.63 8.46 -5.65
CA LEU A 172 -23.10 7.89 -4.41
C LEU A 172 -22.37 6.58 -4.74
N HIS A 173 -21.14 6.48 -4.29
CA HIS A 173 -20.33 5.26 -4.27
C HIS A 173 -19.97 4.92 -2.82
N TRP A 174 -20.34 3.74 -2.38
CA TRP A 174 -19.88 3.15 -1.12
C TRP A 174 -19.23 1.82 -1.40
N ALA A 175 -18.04 1.61 -0.86
CA ALA A 175 -17.34 0.35 -1.04
C ALA A 175 -16.48 -0.01 0.18
N ARG A 176 -16.32 -1.32 0.40
CA ARG A 176 -15.28 -1.82 1.29
C ARG A 176 -13.92 -1.66 0.62
N ASN A 177 -13.00 -0.98 1.30
CA ASN A 177 -11.69 -0.63 0.78
C ASN A 177 -10.58 -1.17 1.69
N PHE A 178 -9.96 -2.26 1.28
CA PHE A 178 -8.88 -2.87 2.04
C PHE A 178 -7.54 -2.12 1.91
N GLU A 179 -7.40 -1.21 0.94
CA GLU A 179 -6.20 -0.36 0.79
C GLU A 179 -6.00 0.58 1.98
N LEU A 180 -7.07 0.85 2.76
CA LEU A 180 -7.01 1.64 3.99
C LEU A 180 -6.21 0.96 5.10
N ASN A 181 -6.00 -0.34 5.01
CA ASN A 181 -5.11 -1.10 5.88
C ASN A 181 -4.25 -2.08 5.06
N PRO A 182 -3.13 -1.62 4.50
CA PRO A 182 -2.24 -2.44 3.68
C PRO A 182 -1.62 -3.65 4.40
N GLN A 183 -1.68 -3.66 5.74
CA GLN A 183 -1.19 -4.78 6.56
C GLN A 183 -2.23 -5.91 6.68
N LEU A 184 -3.50 -5.62 6.34
CA LEU A 184 -4.55 -6.63 6.37
C LEU A 184 -4.32 -7.65 5.25
N ASN A 185 -4.16 -8.90 5.64
CA ASN A 185 -4.14 -9.95 4.66
C ASN A 185 -5.56 -10.31 4.18
N THR A 186 -5.81 -10.06 2.92
CA THR A 186 -7.10 -10.36 2.27
C THR A 186 -7.13 -11.69 1.54
N GLU A 187 -5.98 -12.35 1.35
CA GLU A 187 -5.86 -13.62 0.63
C GLU A 187 -6.02 -14.83 1.56
N PRO A 188 -6.43 -15.99 1.00
CA PRO A 188 -6.55 -17.23 1.74
C PRO A 188 -5.25 -17.66 2.42
N ARG A 189 -5.36 -18.14 3.67
CA ARG A 189 -4.24 -18.72 4.41
C ARG A 189 -4.15 -20.22 4.18
N SER A 190 -2.95 -20.75 4.16
CA SER A 190 -2.71 -22.21 4.15
C SER A 190 -2.60 -22.72 5.58
N ARG A 191 -3.27 -23.83 5.87
CA ARG A 191 -3.34 -24.44 7.21
C ARG A 191 -2.71 -25.82 7.22
N TYR A 192 -1.89 -26.07 8.24
CA TYR A 192 -1.32 -27.38 8.52
C TYR A 192 -1.53 -27.74 9.99
N SER A 193 -2.09 -28.91 10.27
CA SER A 193 -2.29 -29.41 11.63
C SER A 193 -1.46 -30.67 11.87
N ASP A 194 -0.87 -30.77 13.05
CA ASP A 194 -0.09 -31.93 13.48
C ASP A 194 -0.06 -32.00 15.01
N THR A 195 0.54 -33.06 15.56
CA THR A 195 0.66 -33.29 17.00
C THR A 195 2.13 -33.26 17.40
N ALA A 196 2.46 -32.49 18.43
CA ALA A 196 3.74 -32.52 19.12
C ALA A 196 3.65 -33.40 20.37
N VAL A 197 4.40 -34.50 20.41
CA VAL A 197 4.39 -35.42 21.57
C VAL A 197 5.15 -34.83 22.76
N LEU A 198 6.18 -34.03 22.49
CA LEU A 198 7.03 -33.33 23.46
C LEU A 198 7.04 -31.83 23.15
N PRO A 199 7.40 -30.96 24.12
CA PRO A 199 7.67 -29.56 23.82
C PRO A 199 8.61 -29.46 22.61
N SER A 200 8.22 -28.73 21.58
CA SER A 200 8.93 -28.73 20.29
C SER A 200 9.04 -27.32 19.74
N THR A 201 10.02 -27.13 18.89
CA THR A 201 10.10 -25.94 18.04
C THR A 201 9.60 -26.30 16.64
N VAL A 202 8.69 -25.54 16.13
CA VAL A 202 8.12 -25.67 14.78
C VAL A 202 8.69 -24.57 13.89
N ASP A 203 9.56 -24.96 12.97
CA ASP A 203 10.19 -24.06 12.00
C ASP A 203 9.50 -24.22 10.65
N LEU A 204 9.07 -23.09 10.06
CA LEU A 204 8.54 -23.07 8.68
C LEU A 204 9.62 -22.55 7.73
N TYR A 205 9.90 -23.32 6.69
CA TYR A 205 10.74 -22.95 5.56
C TYR A 205 9.88 -22.86 4.30
N ILE A 206 10.03 -21.79 3.53
CA ILE A 206 9.44 -21.63 2.20
C ILE A 206 10.58 -21.42 1.21
N ASP A 207 10.63 -22.23 0.16
CA ASP A 207 11.72 -22.24 -0.84
C ASP A 207 13.13 -22.28 -0.21
N GLY A 208 13.27 -23.03 0.88
CA GLY A 208 14.53 -23.20 1.61
C GLY A 208 14.88 -22.04 2.57
N LEU A 209 14.09 -20.99 2.63
CA LEU A 209 14.29 -19.85 3.55
C LEU A 209 13.38 -19.99 4.79
N LYS A 210 13.98 -19.91 5.98
CA LYS A 210 13.24 -19.94 7.24
C LYS A 210 12.38 -18.69 7.38
N GLN A 211 11.06 -18.88 7.46
CA GLN A 211 10.07 -17.82 7.58
C GLN A 211 9.69 -17.53 9.05
N SER A 212 9.60 -18.59 9.85
CA SER A 212 9.22 -18.48 11.26
C SER A 212 9.78 -19.63 12.10
N SER A 213 9.75 -19.43 13.41
CA SER A 213 10.14 -20.39 14.42
C SER A 213 9.25 -20.19 15.64
N GLU A 214 8.41 -21.16 15.93
CA GLU A 214 7.45 -21.10 17.03
C GLU A 214 7.66 -22.25 18.00
N HIS A 215 7.45 -21.99 19.28
CA HIS A 215 7.48 -23.02 20.31
C HIS A 215 6.09 -23.56 20.56
N VAL A 216 5.95 -24.89 20.55
CA VAL A 216 4.70 -25.59 20.84
C VAL A 216 4.85 -26.45 22.09
N THR A 217 3.82 -26.47 22.90
CA THR A 217 3.66 -27.42 23.99
C THR A 217 3.19 -28.77 23.44
N PRO A 218 3.35 -29.88 24.21
CA PRO A 218 2.77 -31.16 23.79
C PRO A 218 1.26 -31.05 23.52
N GLY A 219 0.81 -31.62 22.43
CA GLY A 219 -0.58 -31.60 21.99
C GLY A 219 -0.71 -31.28 20.48
N ASP A 220 -1.95 -31.16 20.04
CA ASP A 220 -2.25 -30.81 18.66
C ASP A 220 -1.97 -29.32 18.44
N PHE A 221 -1.34 -28.99 17.31
CA PHE A 221 -1.12 -27.63 16.90
C PHE A 221 -1.62 -27.38 15.47
N LEU A 222 -2.04 -26.18 15.20
CA LEU A 222 -2.45 -25.68 13.89
C LEU A 222 -1.50 -24.57 13.46
N LEU A 223 -0.77 -24.82 12.37
CA LEU A 223 0.07 -23.81 11.73
C LEU A 223 -0.77 -23.11 10.64
N ASP A 224 -0.98 -21.81 10.81
CA ASP A 224 -1.75 -20.96 9.89
C ASP A 224 -0.79 -19.96 9.25
N THR A 225 -0.49 -20.14 7.97
CA THR A 225 0.52 -19.34 7.26
C THR A 225 0.00 -18.73 5.97
N LEU A 226 0.60 -17.60 5.60
CA LEU A 226 0.36 -16.92 4.35
C LEU A 226 1.39 -17.34 3.31
N PRO A 227 0.99 -17.88 2.16
CA PRO A 227 1.88 -18.02 1.03
C PRO A 227 2.40 -16.64 0.61
N SER A 228 3.71 -16.47 0.54
CA SER A 228 4.35 -15.24 0.04
C SER A 228 4.53 -15.24 -1.49
N PHE A 229 3.85 -16.12 -2.21
CA PHE A 229 3.97 -16.35 -3.65
C PHE A 229 2.61 -16.63 -4.28
N ASN A 230 2.51 -16.46 -5.60
CA ASN A 230 1.34 -16.80 -6.38
C ASN A 230 1.46 -18.22 -6.93
N GLY A 231 0.40 -19.03 -6.76
CA GLY A 231 0.37 -20.40 -7.24
C GLY A 231 0.95 -21.39 -6.25
N SER A 232 1.39 -22.53 -6.76
CA SER A 232 1.92 -23.63 -5.99
C SER A 232 3.38 -23.39 -5.58
N GLY A 233 3.70 -23.62 -4.31
CA GLY A 233 5.03 -23.52 -3.75
C GLY A 233 5.29 -24.62 -2.73
N GLN A 234 6.57 -24.93 -2.47
CA GLN A 234 6.95 -25.94 -1.49
C GLN A 234 7.34 -25.29 -0.17
N ALA A 235 6.70 -25.74 0.89
CA ALA A 235 7.09 -25.42 2.25
C ALA A 235 7.53 -26.67 2.99
N GLN A 236 8.43 -26.48 3.95
CA GLN A 236 8.87 -27.53 4.87
C GLN A 236 8.61 -27.08 6.29
N VAL A 237 7.88 -27.89 7.04
CA VAL A 237 7.73 -27.72 8.48
C VAL A 237 8.71 -28.67 9.16
N VAL A 238 9.65 -28.10 9.90
CA VAL A 238 10.65 -28.86 10.69
C VAL A 238 10.26 -28.76 12.14
N ILE A 239 9.84 -29.88 12.71
CA ILE A 239 9.48 -29.99 14.12
C ILE A 239 10.68 -30.59 14.86
N THR A 240 11.26 -29.82 15.78
CA THR A 240 12.39 -30.26 16.60
C THR A 240 11.95 -30.37 18.06
N ASP A 241 11.96 -31.55 18.63
CA ASP A 241 11.59 -31.75 20.02
C ASP A 241 12.75 -31.36 21.01
N ILE A 242 12.45 -31.34 22.31
CA ILE A 242 13.42 -30.99 23.36
C ILE A 242 14.64 -31.94 23.40
N ASN A 243 14.55 -33.14 22.82
CA ASN A 243 15.65 -34.10 22.70
C ASN A 243 16.49 -33.89 21.45
N GLY A 244 16.14 -32.88 20.61
CA GLY A 244 16.82 -32.58 19.37
C GLY A 244 16.42 -33.47 18.19
N GLN A 245 15.43 -34.36 18.35
CA GLN A 245 14.93 -35.18 17.25
C GLN A 245 14.14 -34.29 16.30
N ARG A 246 14.43 -34.44 15.00
CA ARG A 246 13.83 -33.63 13.95
C ARG A 246 12.90 -34.48 13.09
N ARG A 247 11.70 -33.96 12.86
CA ARG A 247 10.75 -34.49 11.87
C ARG A 247 10.46 -33.38 10.85
N THR A 248 10.68 -33.68 9.58
CA THR A 248 10.39 -32.74 8.48
C THR A 248 9.16 -33.21 7.73
N VAL A 249 8.21 -32.29 7.55
CA VAL A 249 7.01 -32.53 6.77
C VAL A 249 7.01 -31.54 5.59
N GLN A 250 6.82 -32.06 4.41
CA GLN A 250 6.70 -31.25 3.20
C GLN A 250 5.24 -30.88 2.99
N LEU A 251 4.98 -29.59 2.71
CA LEU A 251 3.66 -29.06 2.48
C LEU A 251 3.60 -28.39 1.11
N ASP A 252 2.55 -28.65 0.39
CA ASP A 252 2.23 -27.94 -0.82
C ASP A 252 1.32 -26.75 -0.46
N LEU A 253 1.83 -25.54 -0.63
CA LEU A 253 1.11 -24.31 -0.41
C LEU A 253 0.65 -23.73 -1.74
N TYR A 254 -0.47 -23.00 -1.75
CA TYR A 254 -0.96 -22.32 -2.93
C TYR A 254 -1.37 -20.88 -2.60
N GLY A 255 -0.68 -19.92 -3.21
CA GLY A 255 -1.08 -18.52 -3.21
C GLY A 255 -2.24 -18.30 -4.19
N ALA A 256 -3.37 -17.83 -3.70
CA ALA A 256 -4.62 -17.68 -4.45
C ALA A 256 -5.02 -16.20 -4.58
N PRO A 257 -4.29 -15.41 -5.39
CA PRO A 257 -4.59 -13.99 -5.55
C PRO A 257 -5.99 -13.80 -6.13
N GLY A 258 -6.73 -12.87 -5.55
CA GLY A 258 -8.10 -12.56 -5.96
C GLY A 258 -9.18 -13.41 -5.34
N MET A 259 -8.88 -14.44 -4.55
CA MET A 259 -9.81 -15.03 -3.59
C MET A 259 -9.78 -14.24 -2.27
N LEU A 260 -10.85 -14.35 -1.48
CA LEU A 260 -10.90 -13.73 -0.16
C LEU A 260 -10.58 -14.75 0.93
N ALA A 261 -9.82 -14.33 1.94
CA ALA A 261 -9.60 -15.12 3.14
C ALA A 261 -10.92 -15.45 3.83
N GLU A 262 -10.94 -16.58 4.57
CA GLU A 262 -12.11 -17.04 5.31
C GLU A 262 -12.67 -15.97 6.24
N GLY A 263 -13.99 -15.73 6.15
CA GLY A 263 -14.72 -14.73 6.95
C GLY A 263 -14.63 -13.29 6.43
N LEU A 264 -13.77 -13.00 5.44
CA LEU A 264 -13.73 -11.66 4.86
C LEU A 264 -14.86 -11.45 3.85
N SER A 265 -15.41 -10.23 3.89
CA SER A 265 -16.38 -9.76 2.89
C SER A 265 -15.90 -8.49 2.24
N SER A 266 -16.09 -8.39 0.94
CA SER A 266 -15.89 -7.18 0.12
C SER A 266 -17.20 -6.84 -0.56
N GLY A 267 -17.53 -5.56 -0.69
CA GLY A 267 -18.76 -5.16 -1.35
C GLY A 267 -18.76 -3.71 -1.76
N SER A 268 -19.64 -3.36 -2.69
CA SER A 268 -19.87 -2.00 -3.16
C SER A 268 -21.34 -1.76 -3.43
N LEU A 269 -21.75 -0.51 -3.31
CA LEU A 269 -23.08 -0.01 -3.66
C LEU A 269 -22.92 1.32 -4.38
N ASP A 270 -23.39 1.38 -5.60
CA ASP A 270 -23.32 2.51 -6.51
C ASP A 270 -24.73 2.95 -6.89
N ILE A 271 -25.09 4.22 -6.62
CA ILE A 271 -26.39 4.78 -6.92
C ILE A 271 -26.20 6.14 -7.60
N GLY A 272 -26.78 6.34 -8.78
CA GLY A 272 -26.62 7.60 -9.49
C GLY A 272 -27.10 7.52 -10.93
N TRP A 273 -26.43 8.23 -11.81
CA TRP A 273 -26.73 8.33 -13.24
C TRP A 273 -25.48 8.02 -14.05
N MET A 274 -25.60 7.13 -15.03
CA MET A 274 -24.45 6.76 -15.87
C MET A 274 -23.96 7.95 -16.68
N ARG A 275 -22.65 8.14 -16.69
CA ARG A 275 -21.99 9.20 -17.44
C ARG A 275 -21.70 8.73 -18.86
N GLN A 276 -22.16 9.51 -19.81
CA GLN A 276 -21.97 9.31 -21.24
C GLN A 276 -20.91 10.28 -21.77
N ASN A 277 -20.35 10.00 -22.94
CA ASN A 277 -19.44 10.88 -23.67
C ASN A 277 -18.33 11.51 -22.78
N TYR A 278 -17.75 10.68 -21.88
CA TYR A 278 -16.64 11.10 -21.00
C TYR A 278 -15.50 11.69 -21.84
N ALA A 279 -14.88 12.76 -21.36
CA ALA A 279 -13.85 13.56 -22.03
C ALA A 279 -14.31 14.27 -23.32
N LEU A 280 -15.54 14.07 -23.77
CA LEU A 280 -16.14 14.79 -24.89
C LEU A 280 -17.15 15.83 -24.44
N ARG A 281 -17.88 15.58 -23.35
CA ARG A 281 -18.87 16.48 -22.75
C ARG A 281 -18.75 16.53 -21.24
N SER A 282 -18.88 17.72 -20.67
CA SER A 282 -18.66 17.97 -19.26
C SER A 282 -19.68 17.33 -18.32
N ASN A 283 -20.97 17.33 -18.68
CA ASN A 283 -22.08 16.96 -17.80
C ASN A 283 -23.13 16.13 -18.55
N ASP A 284 -22.70 15.10 -19.24
CA ASP A 284 -23.59 14.24 -20.01
C ASP A 284 -23.90 12.96 -19.24
N TYR A 285 -25.08 12.95 -18.59
CA TYR A 285 -25.55 11.82 -17.80
C TYR A 285 -26.83 11.25 -18.39
N ALA A 286 -26.96 9.93 -18.35
CA ALA A 286 -28.18 9.24 -18.78
C ALA A 286 -29.38 9.68 -17.91
N PRO A 287 -30.60 9.76 -18.45
CA PRO A 287 -31.75 10.22 -17.70
C PRO A 287 -32.21 9.21 -16.61
N ASP A 288 -32.02 7.93 -16.86
CA ASP A 288 -32.46 6.88 -15.94
C ASP A 288 -31.43 6.65 -14.80
N PRO A 289 -31.89 6.60 -13.54
CA PRO A 289 -31.00 6.27 -12.44
C PRO A 289 -30.56 4.81 -12.53
N VAL A 290 -29.33 4.57 -12.04
CA VAL A 290 -28.72 3.25 -11.96
C VAL A 290 -28.44 2.88 -10.51
N LEU A 291 -28.66 1.61 -10.18
CA LEU A 291 -28.14 0.95 -9.00
C LEU A 291 -27.25 -0.19 -9.49
N ASP A 292 -26.03 -0.22 -8.96
CA ASP A 292 -25.06 -1.30 -9.17
C ASP A 292 -24.58 -1.75 -7.80
N ALA A 293 -24.63 -3.04 -7.52
CA ALA A 293 -24.17 -3.57 -6.24
C ALA A 293 -23.44 -4.90 -6.44
N GLY A 294 -22.29 -5.00 -5.80
CA GLY A 294 -21.47 -6.19 -5.77
C GLY A 294 -21.16 -6.63 -4.35
N TRP A 295 -21.10 -7.93 -4.13
CA TRP A 295 -20.71 -8.49 -2.86
C TRP A 295 -19.91 -9.77 -3.06
N ARG A 296 -18.83 -9.94 -2.30
CA ARG A 296 -17.98 -11.13 -2.28
C ARG A 296 -17.72 -11.57 -0.86
N TYR A 297 -17.66 -12.88 -0.64
CA TYR A 297 -17.44 -13.44 0.68
C TYR A 297 -16.54 -14.69 0.61
N GLY A 298 -15.47 -14.69 1.42
CA GLY A 298 -14.63 -15.85 1.65
C GLY A 298 -15.31 -16.84 2.61
N VAL A 299 -15.97 -17.87 2.07
CA VAL A 299 -16.65 -18.90 2.86
C VAL A 299 -15.63 -19.77 3.59
N SER A 300 -14.52 -20.02 2.93
CA SER A 300 -13.34 -20.71 3.46
C SER A 300 -12.11 -20.25 2.70
N ASN A 301 -10.92 -20.65 3.14
CA ASN A 301 -9.68 -20.37 2.39
C ASN A 301 -9.60 -21.10 1.03
N ARG A 302 -10.62 -21.89 0.68
CA ARG A 302 -10.73 -22.58 -0.61
C ARG A 302 -11.93 -22.15 -1.45
N LEU A 303 -12.84 -21.34 -0.90
CA LEU A 303 -14.08 -20.99 -1.57
C LEU A 303 -14.45 -19.54 -1.33
N THR A 304 -14.54 -18.76 -2.40
CA THR A 304 -15.08 -17.39 -2.42
C THR A 304 -16.34 -17.36 -3.26
N LEU A 305 -17.42 -16.81 -2.70
CA LEU A 305 -18.67 -16.54 -3.41
C LEU A 305 -18.74 -15.09 -3.82
N ALA A 306 -19.43 -14.81 -4.93
CA ALA A 306 -19.69 -13.46 -5.43
C ALA A 306 -21.13 -13.33 -5.92
N LEU A 307 -21.73 -12.17 -5.63
CA LEU A 307 -23.04 -11.75 -6.12
C LEU A 307 -22.92 -10.38 -6.76
N HIS A 308 -23.70 -10.13 -7.81
CA HIS A 308 -23.73 -8.85 -8.48
C HIS A 308 -25.13 -8.56 -9.00
N THR A 309 -25.58 -7.30 -8.92
CA THR A 309 -26.84 -6.86 -9.48
C THR A 309 -26.73 -5.47 -10.06
N GLU A 310 -27.37 -5.28 -11.19
CA GLU A 310 -27.55 -3.99 -11.85
C GLU A 310 -29.03 -3.74 -12.09
N GLN A 311 -29.50 -2.53 -11.77
CA GLN A 311 -30.88 -2.19 -11.94
C GLN A 311 -31.04 -0.76 -12.49
N GLN A 312 -31.89 -0.64 -13.49
CA GLN A 312 -32.40 0.62 -14.05
C GLN A 312 -33.90 0.52 -14.27
N SER A 313 -34.55 1.58 -14.77
CA SER A 313 -36.00 1.59 -15.07
C SER A 313 -36.40 0.42 -15.98
N LYS A 314 -35.55 0.04 -16.95
CA LYS A 314 -35.84 -0.97 -17.97
C LYS A 314 -34.77 -2.09 -18.04
N LEU A 315 -33.90 -2.19 -17.04
CA LEU A 315 -32.88 -3.23 -16.96
C LEU A 315 -32.89 -3.85 -15.58
N ARG A 316 -32.88 -5.18 -15.53
CA ARG A 316 -32.55 -5.97 -14.35
C ARG A 316 -31.50 -6.99 -14.73
N ASN A 317 -30.37 -6.98 -14.04
CA ASN A 317 -29.30 -7.94 -14.23
C ASN A 317 -28.89 -8.47 -12.87
N VAL A 318 -28.83 -9.78 -12.73
CA VAL A 318 -28.40 -10.46 -11.51
C VAL A 318 -27.43 -11.58 -11.89
N GLY A 319 -26.31 -11.64 -11.21
CA GLY A 319 -25.29 -12.66 -11.42
C GLY A 319 -24.71 -13.23 -10.14
N THR A 320 -24.22 -14.44 -10.23
CA THR A 320 -23.49 -15.10 -9.15
C THR A 320 -22.21 -15.73 -9.69
N GLY A 321 -21.19 -15.79 -8.86
CA GLY A 321 -19.90 -16.38 -9.19
C GLY A 321 -19.30 -17.13 -8.03
N VAL A 322 -18.42 -18.06 -8.36
CA VAL A 322 -17.68 -18.90 -7.44
C VAL A 322 -16.23 -18.97 -7.88
N ASP A 323 -15.30 -18.74 -6.96
CA ASP A 323 -13.88 -19.04 -7.10
C ASP A 323 -13.55 -20.18 -6.13
N TRP A 324 -13.06 -21.30 -6.66
CA TRP A 324 -12.79 -22.50 -5.88
C TRP A 324 -11.35 -22.99 -6.09
N LEU A 325 -10.54 -22.95 -5.05
CA LEU A 325 -9.24 -23.62 -5.00
C LEU A 325 -9.46 -25.11 -4.73
N ILE A 326 -9.38 -25.92 -5.79
CA ILE A 326 -9.61 -27.39 -5.71
C ILE A 326 -8.49 -28.03 -4.89
N SER A 327 -7.25 -27.84 -5.32
CA SER A 327 -6.03 -28.25 -4.61
C SER A 327 -4.83 -27.43 -5.12
N PRO A 328 -3.69 -27.40 -4.41
CA PRO A 328 -2.46 -26.77 -4.90
C PRO A 328 -1.99 -27.30 -6.26
N ASP A 329 -2.24 -28.57 -6.56
CA ASP A 329 -1.82 -29.22 -7.82
C ASP A 329 -2.75 -28.92 -8.99
N ILE A 330 -4.02 -28.62 -8.72
CA ILE A 330 -5.04 -28.35 -9.73
C ILE A 330 -5.24 -26.84 -9.93
N GLY A 331 -5.11 -26.05 -8.85
CA GLY A 331 -5.30 -24.60 -8.88
C GLY A 331 -6.75 -24.17 -8.69
N ILE A 332 -7.08 -23.00 -9.22
CA ILE A 332 -8.35 -22.29 -9.01
C ILE A 332 -9.25 -22.48 -10.23
N VAL A 333 -10.49 -22.89 -9.98
CA VAL A 333 -11.58 -22.87 -10.96
C VAL A 333 -12.54 -21.76 -10.60
N SER A 334 -12.84 -20.89 -11.56
CA SER A 334 -13.77 -19.76 -11.45
C SER A 334 -14.98 -20.00 -12.35
N GLN A 335 -16.17 -19.82 -11.83
CA GLN A 335 -17.41 -19.92 -12.60
C GLN A 335 -18.32 -18.75 -12.30
N HIS A 336 -19.06 -18.25 -13.29
CA HIS A 336 -20.11 -17.27 -13.10
C HIS A 336 -21.28 -17.48 -14.04
N VAL A 337 -22.45 -17.02 -13.61
CA VAL A 337 -23.68 -16.97 -14.41
C VAL A 337 -24.38 -15.65 -14.09
N ALA A 338 -24.82 -14.94 -15.12
CA ALA A 338 -25.62 -13.73 -14.99
C ALA A 338 -26.84 -13.81 -15.91
N LEU A 339 -27.96 -13.32 -15.43
CA LEU A 339 -29.25 -13.27 -16.13
C LEU A 339 -29.70 -11.82 -16.22
N SER A 340 -30.18 -11.41 -17.37
CA SER A 340 -30.69 -10.06 -17.58
C SER A 340 -32.08 -10.07 -18.23
N ASP A 341 -32.89 -9.08 -17.84
CA ASP A 341 -34.19 -8.76 -18.46
C ASP A 341 -34.18 -7.27 -18.84
N SER A 342 -34.43 -6.97 -20.12
CA SER A 342 -34.26 -5.63 -20.67
C SER A 342 -35.11 -5.45 -21.91
N PRO A 343 -35.21 -4.25 -22.51
CA PRO A 343 -35.89 -4.03 -23.79
C PRO A 343 -35.36 -4.86 -24.97
N TYR A 344 -34.15 -5.42 -24.82
CA TYR A 344 -33.57 -6.36 -25.79
C TYR A 344 -34.08 -7.79 -25.61
N GLY A 345 -34.88 -8.06 -24.58
CA GLY A 345 -35.37 -9.36 -24.18
C GLY A 345 -34.55 -9.96 -23.03
N GLN A 346 -34.87 -11.20 -22.69
CA GLN A 346 -34.12 -11.95 -21.69
C GLN A 346 -32.84 -12.50 -22.27
N GLY A 347 -31.76 -12.41 -21.53
CA GLY A 347 -30.45 -12.88 -21.92
C GLY A 347 -29.65 -13.47 -20.76
N LYS A 348 -28.66 -14.28 -21.08
CA LYS A 348 -27.75 -14.87 -20.11
C LYS A 348 -26.31 -14.70 -20.55
N GLN A 349 -25.45 -14.64 -19.55
CA GLN A 349 -24.00 -14.73 -19.69
C GLN A 349 -23.52 -15.83 -18.73
N TRP A 350 -22.54 -16.61 -19.17
CA TRP A 350 -21.84 -17.52 -18.30
C TRP A 350 -20.36 -17.60 -18.69
N GLY A 351 -19.51 -17.92 -17.70
CA GLY A 351 -18.09 -18.12 -17.92
C GLY A 351 -17.51 -19.17 -17.01
N LEU A 352 -16.44 -19.76 -17.50
CA LEU A 352 -15.62 -20.73 -16.79
C LEU A 352 -14.16 -20.32 -16.96
N GLY A 353 -13.40 -20.32 -15.89
CA GLY A 353 -11.97 -20.07 -15.87
C GLY A 353 -11.25 -21.16 -15.09
N TRP A 354 -10.03 -21.44 -15.48
CA TRP A 354 -9.10 -22.30 -14.75
C TRP A 354 -7.73 -21.65 -14.75
N GLN A 355 -7.11 -21.54 -13.58
CA GLN A 355 -5.78 -20.97 -13.39
C GLN A 355 -4.96 -21.89 -12.48
N TRP A 356 -3.74 -22.17 -12.91
CA TRP A 356 -2.77 -22.90 -12.12
C TRP A 356 -1.36 -22.33 -12.35
N ASN A 357 -0.59 -22.19 -11.29
CA ASN A 357 0.81 -21.79 -11.33
C ASN A 357 1.61 -22.69 -10.38
N GLY A 358 2.70 -23.23 -10.84
CA GLY A 358 3.58 -24.05 -9.99
C GLY A 358 4.82 -24.54 -10.72
N SER A 359 5.92 -24.73 -9.98
CA SER A 359 7.19 -25.28 -10.50
C SER A 359 7.71 -24.56 -11.76
N GLY A 360 7.58 -23.24 -11.80
CA GLY A 360 8.01 -22.45 -12.98
C GLY A 360 7.03 -22.52 -14.16
N THR A 361 5.91 -23.22 -14.05
CA THR A 361 4.88 -23.33 -15.10
C THR A 361 3.66 -22.52 -14.70
N GLY A 362 3.14 -21.70 -15.61
CA GLY A 362 1.86 -21.00 -15.48
C GLY A 362 0.90 -21.47 -16.56
N PHE A 363 -0.33 -21.78 -16.16
CA PHE A 363 -1.43 -22.12 -17.06
C PHE A 363 -2.66 -21.32 -16.71
N SER A 364 -3.34 -20.77 -17.73
CA SER A 364 -4.69 -20.22 -17.57
C SER A 364 -5.54 -20.49 -18.80
N ALA A 365 -6.80 -20.82 -18.57
CA ALA A 365 -7.79 -20.98 -19.63
C ALA A 365 -9.09 -20.32 -19.19
N SER A 366 -9.76 -19.61 -20.09
CA SER A 366 -11.07 -19.04 -19.80
C SER A 366 -11.99 -19.07 -21.01
N THR A 367 -13.28 -19.17 -20.73
CA THR A 367 -14.33 -19.09 -21.73
C THR A 367 -15.49 -18.27 -21.20
N VAL A 368 -16.01 -17.34 -22.00
CA VAL A 368 -17.21 -16.55 -21.70
C VAL A 368 -18.16 -16.66 -22.88
N ARG A 369 -19.44 -16.84 -22.59
CA ARG A 369 -20.53 -16.87 -23.56
C ARG A 369 -21.62 -15.92 -23.13
N THR A 370 -22.04 -15.08 -24.05
CA THR A 370 -23.07 -14.07 -23.82
C THR A 370 -24.14 -14.13 -24.90
N ASP A 371 -25.40 -14.25 -24.50
CA ASP A 371 -26.51 -14.26 -25.42
C ASP A 371 -26.68 -12.92 -26.14
N ALA A 372 -27.36 -12.97 -27.29
CA ALA A 372 -27.64 -11.76 -28.07
C ALA A 372 -28.44 -10.71 -27.29
N ASN A 373 -29.35 -11.16 -26.43
CA ASN A 373 -30.26 -10.33 -25.67
C ASN A 373 -29.72 -9.91 -24.30
N PHE A 374 -28.60 -10.48 -23.85
CA PHE A 374 -27.99 -10.11 -22.57
C PHE A 374 -27.69 -8.61 -22.53
N ALA A 375 -28.06 -7.98 -21.43
CA ALA A 375 -27.82 -6.58 -21.18
C ALA A 375 -27.28 -6.34 -19.77
N ASP A 376 -26.40 -5.37 -19.68
CA ASP A 376 -25.82 -4.81 -18.47
C ASP A 376 -25.84 -3.28 -18.58
N ASN A 377 -25.41 -2.59 -17.53
CA ASN A 377 -25.35 -1.12 -17.52
C ASN A 377 -24.58 -0.55 -18.73
N ALA A 378 -23.46 -1.17 -19.11
CA ALA A 378 -22.64 -0.71 -20.23
C ALA A 378 -23.38 -0.80 -21.59
N ARG A 379 -24.23 -1.80 -21.78
CA ARG A 379 -25.02 -1.94 -23.00
C ARG A 379 -26.05 -0.83 -23.15
N THR A 380 -26.64 -0.35 -22.08
CA THR A 380 -27.65 0.72 -22.14
C THR A 380 -27.10 2.07 -22.62
N ILE A 381 -25.77 2.27 -22.49
CA ILE A 381 -25.05 3.43 -23.01
C ILE A 381 -24.33 3.14 -24.35
N GLY A 382 -24.66 2.05 -25.03
CA GLY A 382 -24.18 1.73 -26.36
C GLY A 382 -22.97 0.78 -26.43
N ALA A 383 -22.37 0.37 -25.32
CA ALA A 383 -21.26 -0.57 -25.34
C ALA A 383 -21.75 -2.01 -25.43
N LEU A 384 -21.65 -2.62 -26.60
CA LEU A 384 -22.13 -3.99 -26.81
C LEU A 384 -21.25 -5.03 -26.06
N PRO A 385 -21.85 -6.07 -25.46
CA PRO A 385 -21.10 -7.13 -24.80
C PRO A 385 -20.40 -8.05 -25.81
N VAL A 386 -19.25 -8.58 -25.40
CA VAL A 386 -18.54 -9.63 -26.14
C VAL A 386 -19.35 -10.91 -26.12
N ARG A 387 -19.78 -11.42 -27.29
CA ARG A 387 -20.60 -12.63 -27.38
C ARG A 387 -19.86 -13.91 -27.06
N ARG A 388 -18.59 -13.95 -27.39
CA ARG A 388 -17.71 -15.09 -27.14
C ARG A 388 -16.31 -14.58 -26.87
N SER A 389 -15.73 -15.03 -25.79
CA SER A 389 -14.31 -14.84 -25.48
C SER A 389 -13.73 -16.15 -25.00
N ASP A 390 -12.70 -16.62 -25.66
CA ASP A 390 -11.93 -17.81 -25.26
C ASP A 390 -10.45 -17.39 -25.19
N SER A 391 -9.77 -17.81 -24.14
CA SER A 391 -8.33 -17.61 -24.02
C SER A 391 -7.68 -18.83 -23.38
N VAL A 392 -6.49 -19.15 -23.83
CA VAL A 392 -5.61 -20.17 -23.21
C VAL A 392 -4.20 -19.62 -23.21
N TRP A 393 -3.53 -19.67 -22.08
CA TRP A 393 -2.14 -19.26 -21.90
C TRP A 393 -1.37 -20.35 -21.17
N LEU A 394 -0.16 -20.61 -21.66
CA LEU A 394 0.81 -21.51 -21.05
C LEU A 394 2.17 -20.83 -21.04
N SER A 395 2.86 -20.87 -19.94
CA SER A 395 4.24 -20.42 -19.81
C SER A 395 5.05 -21.41 -18.99
N HIS A 396 6.33 -21.53 -19.33
CA HIS A 396 7.27 -22.38 -18.58
C HIS A 396 8.64 -21.71 -18.53
N SER A 397 9.18 -21.60 -17.32
CA SER A 397 10.51 -21.07 -17.07
C SER A 397 11.52 -22.19 -16.92
N VAL A 398 12.52 -22.21 -17.79
CA VAL A 398 13.61 -23.20 -17.77
C VAL A 398 14.88 -22.51 -17.26
N PRO A 399 15.53 -23.04 -16.21
CA PRO A 399 16.79 -22.47 -15.72
C PRO A 399 17.82 -22.30 -16.87
N HIS A 400 18.46 -21.14 -16.93
CA HIS A 400 19.46 -20.75 -17.95
C HIS A 400 18.94 -20.60 -19.38
N PHE A 401 17.79 -21.15 -19.73
CA PHE A 401 17.17 -21.01 -21.04
C PHE A 401 16.16 -19.86 -21.11
N GLY A 402 15.60 -19.45 -19.96
CA GLY A 402 14.60 -18.40 -19.87
C GLY A 402 13.17 -18.92 -19.87
N THR A 403 12.22 -18.04 -20.18
CA THR A 403 10.78 -18.34 -20.14
C THR A 403 10.22 -18.47 -21.55
N VAL A 404 9.54 -19.56 -21.81
CA VAL A 404 8.78 -19.80 -23.05
C VAL A 404 7.29 -19.67 -22.72
N GLY A 405 6.54 -18.96 -23.56
CA GLY A 405 5.11 -18.75 -23.42
C GLY A 405 4.38 -18.95 -24.74
N ALA A 406 3.14 -19.44 -24.67
CA ALA A 406 2.23 -19.52 -25.78
C ALA A 406 0.79 -19.16 -25.33
N GLY A 407 0.08 -18.41 -26.15
CA GLY A 407 -1.28 -18.00 -25.87
C GLY A 407 -2.15 -18.02 -27.11
N TRP A 408 -3.39 -18.43 -26.93
CA TRP A 408 -4.41 -18.39 -27.95
C TRP A 408 -5.63 -17.62 -27.44
N VAL A 409 -6.14 -16.70 -28.25
CA VAL A 409 -7.29 -15.87 -27.93
C VAL A 409 -8.26 -15.86 -29.11
N GLN A 410 -9.54 -16.09 -28.81
CA GLN A 410 -10.62 -15.90 -29.77
C GLN A 410 -11.71 -15.00 -29.16
N GLN A 411 -12.09 -13.95 -29.86
CA GLN A 411 -13.21 -13.08 -29.47
C GLN A 411 -14.19 -12.89 -30.61
N ASN A 412 -15.46 -12.73 -30.27
CA ASN A 412 -16.50 -12.35 -31.19
C ASN A 412 -17.22 -11.11 -30.65
N ILE A 413 -16.93 -9.96 -31.27
CA ILE A 413 -17.55 -8.69 -30.94
C ILE A 413 -18.39 -8.27 -32.15
N GLN A 414 -19.70 -8.17 -31.96
CA GLN A 414 -20.65 -7.72 -32.99
C GLN A 414 -20.59 -8.52 -34.32
N GLY A 415 -20.27 -9.82 -34.25
CA GLY A 415 -20.10 -10.66 -35.44
C GLY A 415 -18.67 -10.63 -36.02
N ASN A 416 -17.86 -9.68 -35.65
CA ASN A 416 -16.44 -9.67 -36.01
C ASN A 416 -15.65 -10.69 -35.15
N LYS A 417 -15.13 -11.71 -35.78
CA LYS A 417 -14.38 -12.79 -35.13
C LYS A 417 -12.89 -12.47 -35.21
N GLN A 418 -12.29 -12.26 -34.06
CA GLN A 418 -10.86 -12.07 -33.93
C GLN A 418 -10.22 -13.33 -33.32
N ARG A 419 -9.14 -13.80 -33.92
CA ARG A 419 -8.36 -14.95 -33.43
C ARG A 419 -6.88 -14.67 -33.53
N TYR A 420 -6.19 -14.88 -32.43
CA TYR A 420 -4.74 -14.65 -32.34
C TYR A 420 -4.05 -15.82 -31.67
N LEU A 421 -2.86 -16.14 -32.17
CA LEU A 421 -1.88 -16.97 -31.52
C LEU A 421 -0.65 -16.12 -31.22
N ASN A 422 -0.20 -16.16 -29.97
CA ASN A 422 1.06 -15.58 -29.55
C ASN A 422 1.98 -16.67 -29.05
N ALA A 423 3.27 -16.59 -29.39
CA ALA A 423 4.34 -17.35 -28.77
C ALA A 423 5.48 -16.41 -28.43
N SER A 424 6.12 -16.63 -27.29
CA SER A 424 7.23 -15.79 -26.85
C SER A 424 8.32 -16.62 -26.16
N TRP A 425 9.53 -16.16 -26.29
CA TRP A 425 10.69 -16.64 -25.56
C TRP A 425 11.46 -15.45 -25.03
N SER A 426 11.72 -15.41 -23.73
CA SER A 426 12.44 -14.34 -23.06
C SER A 426 13.58 -14.93 -22.25
N VAL A 427 14.77 -14.37 -22.39
CA VAL A 427 15.95 -14.81 -21.66
C VAL A 427 16.84 -13.62 -21.30
N SER A 428 17.46 -13.68 -20.13
CA SER A 428 18.54 -12.75 -19.74
C SER A 428 19.87 -13.42 -19.98
N LEU A 429 20.65 -12.84 -20.89
CA LEU A 429 21.98 -13.30 -21.26
C LEU A 429 23.07 -12.59 -20.42
N PRO A 430 24.34 -13.04 -20.48
CA PRO A 430 25.45 -12.32 -19.85
C PRO A 430 25.50 -10.85 -20.24
N ALA A 431 26.12 -10.01 -19.43
CA ALA A 431 26.12 -8.55 -19.53
C ALA A 431 24.73 -7.90 -19.39
N HIS A 432 23.79 -8.56 -18.70
CA HIS A 432 22.41 -8.11 -18.48
C HIS A 432 21.62 -7.84 -19.78
N LEU A 433 22.02 -8.45 -20.89
CA LEU A 433 21.30 -8.37 -22.15
C LEU A 433 19.96 -9.12 -22.04
N SER A 434 18.85 -8.39 -22.04
CA SER A 434 17.51 -8.96 -22.13
C SER A 434 17.14 -9.20 -23.60
N THR A 435 16.73 -10.42 -23.90
CA THR A 435 16.33 -10.83 -25.25
C THR A 435 14.91 -11.36 -25.19
N THR A 436 14.03 -10.86 -26.07
CA THR A 436 12.66 -11.38 -26.23
C THR A 436 12.39 -11.62 -27.72
N LEU A 437 12.08 -12.86 -28.06
CA LEU A 437 11.56 -13.24 -29.37
C LEU A 437 10.06 -13.50 -29.25
N SER A 438 9.26 -12.84 -30.08
CA SER A 438 7.81 -13.03 -30.09
C SER A 438 7.31 -13.34 -31.50
N TYR A 439 6.30 -14.20 -31.58
CA TYR A 439 5.57 -14.52 -32.78
C TYR A 439 4.08 -14.28 -32.54
N THR A 440 3.46 -13.49 -33.39
CA THR A 440 2.02 -13.25 -33.36
C THR A 440 1.42 -13.65 -34.70
N ARG A 441 0.37 -14.45 -34.67
CA ARG A 441 -0.44 -14.81 -35.84
C ARG A 441 -1.86 -14.36 -35.64
N SER A 442 -2.33 -13.49 -36.53
CA SER A 442 -3.74 -13.19 -36.67
C SER A 442 -4.36 -14.13 -37.71
N PHE A 443 -5.43 -14.83 -37.32
CA PHE A 443 -6.20 -15.68 -38.24
C PHE A 443 -7.37 -14.93 -38.86
N THR A 444 -7.58 -13.68 -38.45
CA THR A 444 -8.66 -12.82 -38.97
C THR A 444 -8.30 -12.20 -40.30
N ASP A 445 -7.11 -11.62 -40.39
CA ASP A 445 -6.54 -10.97 -41.56
C ASP A 445 -5.39 -11.78 -42.20
N ALA A 446 -5.16 -13.01 -41.71
CA ALA A 446 -4.12 -13.91 -42.15
C ALA A 446 -2.68 -13.36 -42.03
N SER A 447 -2.49 -12.33 -41.19
CA SER A 447 -1.18 -11.70 -40.96
C SER A 447 -0.35 -12.44 -39.92
N SER A 448 0.97 -12.34 -40.02
CA SER A 448 1.89 -12.84 -39.01
C SER A 448 3.06 -11.88 -38.82
N ASN A 449 3.47 -11.73 -37.58
CA ASN A 449 4.60 -10.91 -37.20
C ASN A 449 5.57 -11.70 -36.31
N VAL A 450 6.86 -11.63 -36.65
CA VAL A 450 7.97 -12.09 -35.80
C VAL A 450 8.71 -10.85 -35.36
N GLN A 451 8.97 -10.72 -34.07
CA GLN A 451 9.66 -9.59 -33.49
C GLN A 451 10.74 -10.08 -32.55
N LEU A 452 11.93 -9.54 -32.71
CA LEU A 452 13.06 -9.70 -31.79
C LEU A 452 13.31 -8.37 -31.08
N MET A 453 13.35 -8.40 -29.77
CA MET A 453 13.71 -7.26 -28.93
C MET A 453 14.96 -7.59 -28.13
N LEU A 454 15.93 -6.72 -28.19
CA LEU A 454 17.17 -6.75 -27.41
C LEU A 454 17.22 -5.48 -26.55
N SER A 455 17.56 -5.61 -25.29
CA SER A 455 17.74 -4.46 -24.40
C SER A 455 18.94 -4.70 -23.49
N VAL A 456 19.82 -3.73 -23.42
CA VAL A 456 21.02 -3.78 -22.58
C VAL A 456 21.18 -2.48 -21.80
N PRO A 457 21.27 -2.55 -20.45
CA PRO A 457 21.66 -1.41 -19.66
C PRO A 457 23.15 -1.10 -19.87
N LEU A 458 23.48 0.14 -20.19
CA LEU A 458 24.85 0.62 -20.40
C LEU A 458 25.43 1.32 -19.16
N GLY A 459 24.82 1.07 -18.00
CA GLY A 459 25.15 1.69 -16.73
C GLY A 459 23.92 1.76 -15.83
N ARG A 460 23.87 2.76 -14.93
CA ARG A 460 22.72 2.94 -14.02
C ARG A 460 21.58 3.75 -14.64
N ALA A 461 21.91 4.64 -15.57
CA ALA A 461 20.97 5.61 -16.12
C ALA A 461 20.69 5.36 -17.63
N ASP A 462 21.51 4.58 -18.29
CA ASP A 462 21.50 4.43 -19.74
C ASP A 462 21.00 3.07 -20.18
N THR A 463 20.17 3.05 -21.21
CA THR A 463 19.66 1.81 -21.82
C THR A 463 19.68 1.92 -23.34
N LEU A 464 20.18 0.89 -23.99
CA LEU A 464 20.10 0.70 -25.42
C LEU A 464 19.12 -0.43 -25.70
N SER A 465 18.14 -0.19 -26.58
CA SER A 465 17.24 -1.22 -27.04
C SER A 465 17.17 -1.27 -28.58
N VAL A 466 17.04 -2.47 -29.11
CA VAL A 466 16.85 -2.74 -30.54
C VAL A 466 15.64 -3.65 -30.66
N GLN A 467 14.69 -3.22 -31.45
CA GLN A 467 13.51 -3.99 -31.81
C GLN A 467 13.48 -4.18 -33.30
N THR A 468 13.43 -5.41 -33.75
CA THR A 468 13.36 -5.72 -35.18
C THR A 468 12.19 -6.64 -35.49
N SER A 469 11.48 -6.33 -36.54
CA SER A 469 10.41 -7.16 -37.11
C SER A 469 10.66 -7.36 -38.58
N ARG A 470 9.77 -8.06 -39.27
CA ARG A 470 9.87 -8.26 -40.72
C ARG A 470 9.82 -6.93 -41.51
N GLU A 471 9.11 -5.95 -41.03
CA GLU A 471 8.79 -4.71 -41.76
C GLU A 471 9.62 -3.53 -41.26
N THR A 472 10.01 -3.51 -39.99
CA THR A 472 10.63 -2.35 -39.38
C THR A 472 11.65 -2.79 -38.33
N SER A 473 12.80 -2.15 -38.33
CA SER A 473 13.78 -2.22 -37.23
C SER A 473 13.90 -0.87 -36.58
N ARG A 474 13.88 -0.85 -35.25
CA ARG A 474 13.98 0.36 -34.42
C ARG A 474 15.12 0.19 -33.42
N MET A 475 15.87 1.24 -33.25
CA MET A 475 16.93 1.36 -32.25
C MET A 475 16.63 2.58 -31.39
N ASP A 476 16.68 2.40 -30.07
CA ASP A 476 16.43 3.43 -29.09
C ASP A 476 17.57 3.49 -28.08
N TYR A 477 18.09 4.67 -27.82
CA TYR A 477 19.00 4.95 -26.71
C TYR A 477 18.30 5.92 -25.77
N ARG A 478 18.26 5.58 -24.49
CA ARG A 478 17.62 6.36 -23.44
C ARG A 478 18.59 6.58 -22.27
N HIS A 479 18.67 7.82 -21.83
CA HIS A 479 19.26 8.21 -20.55
C HIS A 479 18.15 8.71 -19.63
N GLN A 480 18.09 8.17 -18.43
CA GLN A 480 17.11 8.58 -17.42
C GLN A 480 17.83 8.92 -16.12
N PRO A 481 17.63 10.11 -15.54
CA PRO A 481 18.24 10.49 -14.28
C PRO A 481 17.60 9.72 -13.13
N ASP A 482 18.23 9.78 -11.96
CA ASP A 482 17.64 9.28 -10.73
C ASP A 482 16.40 10.12 -10.37
N ASP A 483 15.27 9.47 -10.16
CA ASP A 483 13.98 10.13 -9.86
C ASP A 483 14.01 11.01 -8.61
N ARG A 484 14.90 10.73 -7.66
CA ARG A 484 15.05 11.51 -6.42
C ARG A 484 15.93 12.73 -6.59
N LEU A 485 17.05 12.57 -7.30
CA LEU A 485 18.02 13.64 -7.50
C LEU A 485 17.61 14.57 -8.63
N GLY A 486 16.76 14.09 -9.54
CA GLY A 486 16.41 14.81 -10.75
C GLY A 486 17.57 14.88 -11.75
N GLY A 487 17.42 15.70 -12.77
CA GLY A 487 18.45 15.91 -13.78
C GLY A 487 17.92 15.89 -15.21
N TRP A 488 18.83 15.81 -16.14
CA TRP A 488 18.52 15.75 -17.56
C TRP A 488 18.21 14.32 -17.99
N SER A 489 17.17 14.18 -18.81
CA SER A 489 16.85 12.95 -19.55
C SER A 489 16.98 13.20 -21.03
N TRP A 490 17.30 12.16 -21.80
CA TRP A 490 17.20 12.23 -23.25
C TRP A 490 16.88 10.86 -23.84
N GLN A 491 16.20 10.89 -24.96
CA GLN A 491 15.89 9.70 -25.73
C GLN A 491 16.11 9.97 -27.22
N LEU A 492 16.87 9.09 -27.84
CA LEU A 492 17.14 9.14 -29.28
C LEU A 492 16.68 7.83 -29.90
N GLY A 493 15.94 7.89 -30.98
CA GLY A 493 15.47 6.70 -31.65
C GLY A 493 15.45 6.84 -33.17
N GLN A 494 15.68 5.74 -33.85
CA GLN A 494 15.65 5.64 -35.29
C GLN A 494 14.92 4.37 -35.70
N SER A 495 13.99 4.49 -36.63
CA SER A 495 13.34 3.36 -37.31
C SER A 495 13.80 3.29 -38.75
N VAL A 496 13.99 2.08 -39.26
CA VAL A 496 14.33 1.78 -40.66
C VAL A 496 13.45 0.64 -41.18
N GLY A 497 13.12 0.67 -42.47
CA GLY A 497 12.24 -0.32 -43.10
C GLY A 497 11.04 0.38 -43.79
N GLU A 498 9.86 -0.15 -43.68
CA GLU A 498 8.63 0.47 -44.21
C GLU A 498 8.32 1.80 -43.51
N ARG A 499 8.61 1.89 -42.22
CA ARG A 499 8.56 3.13 -41.46
C ARG A 499 10.00 3.62 -41.26
N ARG A 500 10.22 4.88 -41.66
CA ARG A 500 11.51 5.56 -41.48
C ARG A 500 11.26 6.83 -40.71
N ASP A 501 11.61 6.83 -39.47
CA ASP A 501 11.47 7.97 -38.56
C ASP A 501 12.69 8.08 -37.64
N ILE A 502 13.01 9.30 -37.32
CA ILE A 502 13.99 9.66 -36.29
C ILE A 502 13.23 10.47 -35.26
N TYR A 503 13.43 10.16 -34.01
CA TYR A 503 12.93 11.02 -32.95
C TYR A 503 14.03 11.31 -31.92
N ALA A 504 13.94 12.50 -31.35
CA ALA A 504 14.79 12.95 -30.27
C ALA A 504 13.93 13.69 -29.24
N ASP A 505 14.15 13.38 -27.99
CA ASP A 505 13.53 14.01 -26.85
C ASP A 505 14.60 14.39 -25.84
N VAL A 506 14.49 15.58 -25.25
CA VAL A 506 15.31 16.05 -24.14
C VAL A 506 14.36 16.54 -23.06
N GLY A 507 14.53 16.00 -21.86
CA GLY A 507 13.75 16.37 -20.69
C GLY A 507 14.62 16.86 -19.54
N TYR A 508 13.99 17.60 -18.64
CA TYR A 508 14.59 17.97 -17.37
C TYR A 508 13.62 17.63 -16.23
N LEU A 509 14.07 16.74 -15.36
CA LEU A 509 13.38 16.35 -14.16
C LEU A 509 13.83 17.23 -13.00
N GLY A 510 13.01 18.21 -12.63
CA GLY A 510 13.31 19.15 -11.53
C GLY A 510 12.47 18.87 -10.31
N HIS A 511 12.74 19.62 -9.23
CA HIS A 511 11.91 19.56 -8.01
C HIS A 511 10.53 20.19 -8.22
N ALA A 512 10.45 21.22 -9.06
CA ALA A 512 9.22 21.99 -9.30
C ALA A 512 8.38 21.47 -10.46
N GLY A 513 8.85 20.48 -11.22
CA GLY A 513 8.16 19.94 -12.37
C GLY A 513 9.05 19.12 -13.28
N GLU A 514 8.47 18.65 -14.35
CA GLU A 514 9.13 17.92 -15.44
C GLU A 514 8.83 18.62 -16.77
N TRP A 515 9.84 18.79 -17.59
CA TRP A 515 9.75 19.49 -18.88
C TRP A 515 10.43 18.66 -19.97
N HIS A 516 9.77 18.56 -21.12
CA HIS A 516 10.30 17.88 -22.28
C HIS A 516 10.18 18.73 -23.54
N VAL A 517 11.15 18.60 -24.42
CA VAL A 517 11.11 19.09 -25.78
C VAL A 517 11.57 17.99 -26.71
N GLY A 518 10.77 17.70 -27.71
CA GLY A 518 11.07 16.61 -28.63
C GLY A 518 10.71 16.93 -30.07
N LEU A 519 11.32 16.16 -30.95
CA LEU A 519 11.03 16.18 -32.38
C LEU A 519 10.92 14.75 -32.89
N GLU A 520 9.99 14.53 -33.79
CA GLU A 520 9.85 13.32 -34.57
C GLU A 520 9.80 13.69 -36.05
N GLN A 521 10.68 13.11 -36.85
CA GLN A 521 10.71 13.34 -38.28
C GLN A 521 10.63 12.01 -39.03
N GLY A 522 9.54 11.82 -39.72
CA GLY A 522 9.31 10.68 -40.62
C GLY A 522 9.30 11.07 -42.09
N ALA A 523 9.15 10.09 -42.94
CA ALA A 523 9.16 10.29 -44.42
C ALA A 523 8.02 11.19 -44.93
N ARG A 524 6.94 11.34 -44.16
CA ARG A 524 5.74 12.09 -44.53
C ARG A 524 5.27 13.13 -43.51
N LEU A 525 5.76 13.06 -42.28
CA LEU A 525 5.28 13.89 -41.16
C LEU A 525 6.49 14.31 -40.30
N GLY A 526 6.57 15.61 -40.01
CA GLY A 526 7.45 16.15 -38.96
C GLY A 526 6.56 16.64 -37.81
N ASN A 527 6.88 16.29 -36.60
CA ASN A 527 6.22 16.74 -35.38
C ASN A 527 7.25 17.28 -34.41
N GLN A 528 7.00 18.48 -33.87
CA GLN A 528 7.77 19.06 -32.77
C GLN A 528 6.82 19.24 -31.61
N TYR A 529 7.30 18.91 -30.40
CA TYR A 529 6.46 19.09 -29.22
C TYR A 529 7.26 19.61 -28.04
N ALA A 530 6.52 20.22 -27.12
CA ALA A 530 7.00 20.56 -25.80
C ALA A 530 5.94 20.16 -24.77
N SER A 531 6.37 19.62 -23.66
CA SER A 531 5.49 19.31 -22.54
C SER A 531 6.03 19.85 -21.22
N ALA A 532 5.12 20.15 -20.32
CA ALA A 532 5.42 20.57 -18.95
C ALA A 532 4.39 19.97 -18.01
N GLU A 533 4.83 19.31 -16.96
CA GLU A 533 3.94 18.82 -15.91
C GLU A 533 4.47 19.14 -14.52
N GLY A 534 3.55 19.30 -13.58
CA GLY A 534 3.88 19.66 -12.22
C GLY A 534 2.64 19.94 -11.40
N SER A 535 2.87 20.43 -10.19
CA SER A 535 1.81 20.92 -9.32
C SER A 535 2.22 22.11 -8.48
N LEU A 536 1.22 22.91 -8.11
CA LEU A 536 1.34 24.00 -7.14
C LEU A 536 0.51 23.62 -5.92
N THR A 537 1.16 23.45 -4.79
CA THR A 537 0.52 23.01 -3.55
C THR A 537 0.64 24.08 -2.48
N LEU A 538 -0.49 24.51 -1.95
CA LEU A 538 -0.58 25.37 -0.78
C LEU A 538 -0.67 24.49 0.47
N LEU A 539 0.37 24.54 1.31
CA LEU A 539 0.52 23.77 2.54
C LEU A 539 0.91 24.69 3.69
N ASP A 540 0.23 24.61 4.83
CA ASP A 540 0.57 25.37 6.04
C ASP A 540 0.84 26.88 5.77
N GLY A 541 0.07 27.46 4.83
CA GLY A 541 0.20 28.88 4.42
C GLY A 541 1.33 29.18 3.43
N SER A 542 2.10 28.18 2.98
CA SER A 542 3.21 28.32 2.02
C SER A 542 2.85 27.66 0.68
N LEU A 543 3.26 28.30 -0.41
CA LEU A 543 3.08 27.77 -1.77
C LEU A 543 4.35 27.03 -2.19
N HIS A 544 4.18 25.78 -2.61
CA HIS A 544 5.23 24.89 -3.08
C HIS A 544 4.97 24.48 -4.53
N ALA A 545 5.99 24.59 -5.37
CA ALA A 545 5.97 24.02 -6.71
C ALA A 545 6.65 22.65 -6.67
N LEU A 546 5.95 21.62 -7.15
CA LEU A 546 6.35 20.22 -7.05
C LEU A 546 6.19 19.53 -8.41
N ARG A 547 6.85 18.38 -8.56
CA ARG A 547 6.47 17.44 -9.60
C ARG A 547 5.02 16.99 -9.38
N TYR A 548 4.32 16.68 -10.47
CA TYR A 548 2.97 16.17 -10.36
C TYR A 548 2.98 14.82 -9.63
N SER A 549 2.29 14.75 -8.50
CA SER A 549 2.10 13.51 -7.74
C SER A 549 0.65 13.39 -7.31
N GLN A 550 0.08 12.20 -7.45
CA GLN A 550 -1.23 11.82 -6.89
C GLN A 550 -1.10 11.11 -5.53
N GLN A 551 0.13 10.92 -5.06
CA GLN A 551 0.45 10.28 -3.79
C GLN A 551 0.33 11.26 -2.62
N GLY A 552 0.56 10.76 -1.41
CA GLY A 552 0.55 11.59 -0.22
C GLY A 552 1.76 12.49 -0.08
N LEU A 553 1.61 13.55 0.70
CA LEU A 553 2.66 14.53 1.00
C LEU A 553 2.96 14.54 2.50
N ALA A 554 4.23 14.80 2.88
CA ALA A 554 4.58 15.06 4.26
C ALA A 554 5.45 16.32 4.37
N LEU A 555 4.99 17.30 5.16
CA LEU A 555 5.74 18.50 5.49
C LEU A 555 6.52 18.25 6.78
N VAL A 556 7.82 18.06 6.66
CA VAL A 556 8.72 17.95 7.81
C VAL A 556 8.98 19.35 8.39
N SER A 557 8.92 19.47 9.70
CA SER A 557 9.18 20.71 10.44
C SER A 557 10.21 20.47 11.55
N THR A 558 11.23 21.32 11.58
CA THR A 558 12.25 21.39 12.61
C THR A 558 12.23 22.74 13.35
N HIS A 559 11.07 23.42 13.34
CA HIS A 559 10.82 24.69 14.07
C HIS A 559 11.88 25.79 13.86
N GLY A 560 12.30 25.98 12.61
CA GLY A 560 13.24 27.05 12.24
C GLY A 560 14.72 26.68 12.37
N VAL A 561 15.03 25.43 12.70
CA VAL A 561 16.38 24.89 12.60
C VAL A 561 16.59 24.38 11.18
N GLY A 562 17.39 25.09 10.39
CA GLY A 562 17.68 24.72 9.01
C GLY A 562 18.80 23.68 8.89
N HIS A 563 18.92 23.12 7.68
CA HIS A 563 19.97 22.17 7.29
C HIS A 563 20.00 20.89 8.12
N VAL A 564 18.84 20.45 8.64
CA VAL A 564 18.72 19.17 9.35
C VAL A 564 18.50 18.06 8.33
N PRO A 565 19.41 17.07 8.27
CA PRO A 565 19.24 15.91 7.39
C PRO A 565 18.03 15.06 7.81
N VAL A 566 17.17 14.78 6.83
CA VAL A 566 15.96 14.00 7.02
C VAL A 566 16.08 12.68 6.27
N MET A 567 15.67 11.61 6.90
CA MET A 567 15.60 10.27 6.33
C MET A 567 14.15 9.82 6.15
N LEU A 568 13.86 9.19 5.03
CA LEU A 568 12.63 8.46 4.76
C LEU A 568 12.95 6.98 4.62
N GLU A 569 12.33 6.12 5.46
CA GLU A 569 12.63 4.69 5.50
C GLU A 569 14.14 4.38 5.65
N ASN A 570 14.82 5.12 6.54
CA ASN A 570 16.27 5.05 6.79
C ASN A 570 17.14 5.36 5.56
N ARG A 571 16.62 6.09 4.58
CA ARG A 571 17.35 6.57 3.39
C ARG A 571 17.34 8.10 3.38
N PRO A 572 18.44 8.76 3.01
CA PRO A 572 18.47 10.21 2.89
C PRO A 572 17.37 10.71 1.96
N ALA A 573 16.56 11.64 2.43
CA ALA A 573 15.46 12.23 1.67
C ALA A 573 15.69 13.70 1.33
N GLY A 574 16.62 14.37 2.02
CA GLY A 574 16.98 15.77 1.84
C GLY A 574 17.34 16.43 3.16
N GLU A 575 17.47 17.75 3.14
CA GLU A 575 17.72 18.58 4.33
C GLU A 575 16.65 19.67 4.42
N THR A 576 16.32 20.08 5.64
CA THR A 576 15.39 21.20 5.85
C THR A 576 16.00 22.52 5.35
N ASP A 577 15.14 23.38 4.81
CA ASP A 577 15.52 24.74 4.38
C ASP A 577 15.89 25.62 5.58
N GLU A 578 16.30 26.89 5.31
CA GLU A 578 16.65 27.88 6.35
C GLU A 578 15.52 28.12 7.37
N LYS A 579 14.27 27.84 7.01
CA LYS A 579 13.11 27.98 7.89
C LYS A 579 12.76 26.68 8.64
N GLY A 580 13.55 25.61 8.43
CA GLY A 580 13.34 24.31 9.05
C GLY A 580 12.23 23.47 8.42
N TYR A 581 11.98 23.62 7.11
CA TYR A 581 10.99 22.83 6.39
C TYR A 581 11.62 21.98 5.30
N LEU A 582 11.11 20.77 5.15
CA LEU A 582 11.37 19.90 3.99
C LEU A 582 10.05 19.25 3.57
N LEU A 583 9.71 19.33 2.30
CA LEU A 583 8.54 18.66 1.75
C LEU A 583 8.93 17.35 1.12
N LEU A 584 8.37 16.26 1.64
CA LEU A 584 8.48 14.92 1.09
C LEU A 584 7.27 14.64 0.20
N THR A 585 7.54 14.15 -1.01
CA THR A 585 6.52 13.81 -2.01
C THR A 585 6.44 12.30 -2.20
N ASP A 586 5.39 11.84 -2.86
CA ASP A 586 5.23 10.44 -3.28
C ASP A 586 5.18 9.41 -2.14
N LEU A 587 4.65 9.82 -0.97
CA LEU A 587 4.42 8.89 0.12
C LEU A 587 3.23 7.99 -0.21
N PRO A 588 3.37 6.66 0.02
CA PRO A 588 2.26 5.73 -0.18
C PRO A 588 1.06 6.10 0.70
N GLN A 589 -0.12 6.20 0.08
CA GLN A 589 -1.36 6.53 0.79
C GLN A 589 -1.72 5.40 1.76
N TYR A 590 -2.24 5.75 2.94
CA TYR A 590 -2.63 4.82 4.01
C TYR A 590 -1.52 3.90 4.53
N HIS A 591 -0.30 4.08 4.06
CA HIS A 591 0.88 3.34 4.51
C HIS A 591 1.68 4.18 5.49
N SER A 592 2.10 3.55 6.59
CA SER A 592 3.00 4.21 7.54
C SER A 592 4.40 4.26 6.95
N SER A 593 4.93 5.46 6.77
CA SER A 593 6.29 5.70 6.30
C SER A 593 7.09 6.34 7.42
N LYS A 594 8.19 5.70 7.81
CA LYS A 594 9.07 6.21 8.85
C LYS A 594 9.84 7.42 8.35
N VAL A 595 9.63 8.57 8.99
CA VAL A 595 10.44 9.79 8.79
C VAL A 595 11.31 9.99 10.02
N SER A 596 12.60 10.21 9.86
CA SER A 596 13.53 10.35 10.97
C SER A 596 14.60 11.42 10.73
N ILE A 597 15.13 11.95 11.83
CA ILE A 597 16.31 12.81 11.87
C ILE A 597 17.35 12.17 12.78
N ASN A 598 18.64 12.41 12.49
CA ASN A 598 19.70 11.92 13.35
C ASN A 598 20.09 13.01 14.37
N PRO A 599 19.90 12.81 15.67
CA PRO A 599 20.24 13.81 16.68
C PRO A 599 21.74 14.14 16.72
N LEU A 600 22.62 13.28 16.20
CA LEU A 600 24.05 13.54 16.12
C LEU A 600 24.43 14.57 15.06
N ASP A 601 23.53 14.83 14.11
CA ASP A 601 23.73 15.84 13.05
C ASP A 601 23.20 17.21 13.47
N LEU A 602 22.60 17.33 14.69
CA LEU A 602 22.12 18.59 15.23
C LEU A 602 23.24 19.37 15.91
N PRO A 603 23.19 20.73 15.90
CA PRO A 603 24.07 21.56 16.72
C PRO A 603 23.98 21.19 18.21
N ALA A 604 25.07 21.34 18.94
CA ALA A 604 25.17 20.90 20.34
C ALA A 604 24.18 21.60 21.30
N ASP A 605 23.65 22.76 20.90
CA ASP A 605 22.65 23.54 21.62
C ASP A 605 21.21 23.28 21.15
N VAL A 606 21.01 22.29 20.29
CA VAL A 606 19.70 21.94 19.71
C VAL A 606 19.25 20.57 20.19
N MET A 607 18.01 20.48 20.63
CA MET A 607 17.37 19.22 21.05
C MET A 607 16.20 18.86 20.17
N ALA A 608 16.05 17.56 19.92
CA ALA A 608 14.90 16.97 19.28
C ALA A 608 14.25 15.96 20.23
N PRO A 609 13.10 16.27 20.84
CA PRO A 609 12.41 15.35 21.74
C PRO A 609 11.92 14.08 21.05
N VAL A 610 11.66 14.19 19.77
CA VAL A 610 11.23 13.08 18.91
C VAL A 610 12.15 13.04 17.70
N THR A 611 12.72 11.87 17.42
CA THR A 611 13.65 11.66 16.29
C THR A 611 13.06 10.83 15.17
N ASP A 612 11.98 10.11 15.46
CA ASP A 612 11.30 9.20 14.53
C ASP A 612 9.79 9.43 14.60
N MET A 613 9.14 9.55 13.47
CA MET A 613 7.69 9.73 13.34
C MET A 613 7.14 8.92 12.18
N ASP A 614 5.89 8.50 12.29
CA ASP A 614 5.15 7.82 11.22
C ASP A 614 4.33 8.83 10.40
N ALA A 615 4.67 8.96 9.12
CA ALA A 615 3.89 9.73 8.16
C ALA A 615 2.93 8.78 7.43
N ARG A 616 1.62 8.98 7.62
CA ARG A 616 0.56 8.18 7.01
C ARG A 616 -0.48 9.08 6.34
N PRO A 617 -0.18 9.63 5.16
CA PRO A 617 -1.14 10.45 4.44
C PRO A 617 -2.31 9.60 3.91
N GLY A 618 -3.52 10.17 3.92
CA GLY A 618 -4.69 9.62 3.23
C GLY A 618 -4.69 9.93 1.75
N ASN A 619 -5.80 9.62 1.07
CA ASN A 619 -5.97 9.88 -0.35
C ASN A 619 -5.79 11.37 -0.69
N GLY A 620 -4.77 11.71 -1.50
CA GLY A 620 -4.47 13.07 -1.92
C GLY A 620 -4.26 14.07 -0.76
N SER A 621 -3.84 13.59 0.41
CA SER A 621 -3.72 14.40 1.62
C SER A 621 -2.27 14.66 2.00
N ALA A 622 -2.08 15.61 2.92
CA ALA A 622 -0.78 15.95 3.49
C ALA A 622 -0.78 15.76 5.01
N VAL A 623 0.38 15.39 5.54
CA VAL A 623 0.63 15.30 6.99
C VAL A 623 1.81 16.16 7.38
N LYS A 624 1.84 16.65 8.63
CA LYS A 624 2.97 17.39 9.21
C LYS A 624 3.74 16.47 10.15
N VAL A 625 5.00 16.26 9.82
CA VAL A 625 5.98 15.54 10.64
C VAL A 625 6.73 16.58 11.45
N ASP A 626 6.35 16.77 12.69
CA ASP A 626 6.87 17.80 13.55
C ASP A 626 7.79 17.20 14.62
N PHE A 627 9.10 17.36 14.43
CA PHE A 627 10.10 16.85 15.36
C PHE A 627 10.26 17.73 16.60
N ASN A 628 9.55 18.88 16.66
CA ASN A 628 9.61 19.82 17.77
C ASN A 628 11.06 20.19 18.16
N VAL A 629 11.92 20.36 17.15
CA VAL A 629 13.32 20.72 17.34
C VAL A 629 13.40 22.14 17.87
N HIS A 630 14.19 22.37 18.91
CA HIS A 630 14.34 23.69 19.50
C HIS A 630 15.73 23.86 20.13
N HIS A 631 16.13 25.12 20.29
CA HIS A 631 17.37 25.42 21.03
C HIS A 631 17.18 25.09 22.50
N ALA A 632 18.00 24.20 23.01
CA ALA A 632 17.99 23.81 24.42
C ALA A 632 18.58 24.95 25.28
N VAL A 633 17.92 25.23 26.38
CA VAL A 633 18.42 26.16 27.38
C VAL A 633 18.86 25.41 28.61
N THR A 634 20.14 25.45 28.94
CA THR A 634 20.64 24.89 30.21
C THR A 634 20.56 25.97 31.29
N VAL A 635 19.87 25.69 32.39
CA VAL A 635 19.71 26.59 33.50
C VAL A 635 20.60 26.14 34.65
N GLN A 636 21.47 27.03 35.09
CA GLN A 636 22.20 26.90 36.33
C GLN A 636 21.51 27.74 37.42
N ALA A 637 21.16 27.16 38.53
CA ALA A 637 20.59 27.81 39.67
C ALA A 637 21.23 27.37 40.97
N ARG A 638 21.17 28.17 42.00
CA ARG A 638 21.51 27.83 43.38
C ARG A 638 20.24 27.78 44.20
N LEU A 639 19.85 26.60 44.67
CA LEU A 639 18.66 26.42 45.49
C LEU A 639 18.95 26.65 46.96
N VAL A 640 18.15 27.51 47.57
CA VAL A 640 18.31 27.87 48.99
C VAL A 640 16.97 27.78 49.73
N ASP A 641 17.04 27.56 51.03
CA ASP A 641 15.85 27.57 51.91
C ASP A 641 15.41 29.03 52.23
N SER A 642 14.37 29.21 53.02
CA SER A 642 13.83 30.49 53.42
C SER A 642 14.85 31.33 54.25
N ARG A 643 15.96 30.73 54.70
CA ARG A 643 17.04 31.40 55.44
C ARG A 643 18.29 31.63 54.59
N HIS A 644 18.18 31.51 53.25
CA HIS A 644 19.26 31.59 52.28
C HIS A 644 20.39 30.56 52.49
N LYS A 645 20.11 29.44 53.20
CA LYS A 645 21.03 28.33 53.34
C LYS A 645 20.89 27.39 52.15
N PRO A 646 21.98 26.90 51.52
CA PRO A 646 21.92 25.95 50.43
C PRO A 646 21.14 24.70 50.80
N LEU A 647 20.31 24.21 49.88
CA LEU A 647 19.61 22.93 50.04
C LEU A 647 20.63 21.79 50.12
N PRO A 648 20.31 20.71 50.88
CA PRO A 648 21.21 19.59 51.11
C PRO A 648 21.63 18.93 49.80
N LEU A 649 22.91 18.56 49.72
CA LEU A 649 23.43 17.72 48.63
C LEU A 649 22.65 16.42 48.50
N GLY A 650 22.26 16.06 47.27
CA GLY A 650 21.51 14.86 46.98
C GLY A 650 19.99 15.02 47.08
N SER A 651 19.47 16.22 47.44
CA SER A 651 18.03 16.48 47.33
C SER A 651 17.57 16.26 45.88
N ILE A 652 16.39 15.63 45.71
CA ILE A 652 15.85 15.27 44.38
C ILE A 652 15.01 16.41 43.84
N VAL A 653 15.35 16.88 42.65
CA VAL A 653 14.60 17.91 41.91
C VAL A 653 13.81 17.21 40.81
N SER A 654 12.50 17.25 40.90
CA SER A 654 11.61 16.68 39.89
C SER A 654 11.37 17.69 38.77
N THR A 655 11.58 17.27 37.52
CA THR A 655 11.29 18.04 36.31
C THR A 655 10.31 17.25 35.44
N PRO A 656 9.60 17.86 34.50
CA PRO A 656 8.74 17.13 33.55
C PRO A 656 9.47 16.08 32.71
N ARG A 657 10.79 16.17 32.60
CA ARG A 657 11.65 15.27 31.82
C ARG A 657 12.37 14.22 32.65
N GLY A 658 12.20 14.23 33.97
CA GLY A 658 12.89 13.31 34.87
C GLY A 658 13.32 13.98 36.17
N ALA A 659 14.20 13.34 36.93
CA ALA A 659 14.70 13.87 38.19
C ALA A 659 16.20 14.16 38.06
N THR A 660 16.64 15.28 38.65
CA THR A 660 18.05 15.61 38.88
C THR A 660 18.29 15.78 40.36
N ILE A 661 19.54 15.93 40.77
CA ILE A 661 19.91 16.11 42.15
C ILE A 661 20.55 17.46 42.42
N VAL A 662 20.35 17.95 43.61
CA VAL A 662 21.05 19.16 44.10
C VAL A 662 22.51 18.80 44.36
N GLY A 663 23.41 19.56 43.74
CA GLY A 663 24.86 19.41 43.88
C GLY A 663 25.41 20.12 45.11
N ARG A 664 26.76 20.24 45.19
CA ARG A 664 27.44 20.97 46.27
C ARG A 664 27.00 22.44 46.33
N ASP A 665 26.86 22.95 47.52
CA ASP A 665 26.47 24.35 47.77
C ASP A 665 25.12 24.77 47.19
N GLY A 666 24.21 23.80 46.98
CA GLY A 666 22.88 24.04 46.48
C GLY A 666 22.77 24.24 44.97
N PHE A 667 23.85 24.02 44.22
CA PHE A 667 23.81 24.16 42.75
C PHE A 667 23.06 23.03 42.08
N ILE A 668 22.26 23.42 41.06
CA ILE A 668 21.59 22.51 40.11
C ILE A 668 21.89 22.92 38.66
N TRP A 669 21.92 21.92 37.82
CA TRP A 669 21.93 22.07 36.37
C TRP A 669 20.70 21.41 35.81
N LEU A 670 19.91 22.19 35.06
CA LEU A 670 18.66 21.71 34.43
C LEU A 670 18.82 21.85 32.94
N GLU A 671 18.63 20.77 32.24
CA GLU A 671 18.57 20.78 30.77
C GLU A 671 17.14 21.06 30.35
N ASP A 672 16.95 22.16 29.61
CA ASP A 672 15.70 22.56 28.99
C ASP A 672 14.46 22.49 29.93
N PRO A 673 14.54 23.14 31.10
CA PRO A 673 13.39 23.20 32.00
C PRO A 673 12.30 24.12 31.45
N PRO A 674 11.03 23.93 31.83
CA PRO A 674 9.99 24.86 31.47
C PRO A 674 10.31 26.27 32.06
N LEU A 675 10.39 27.28 31.20
CA LEU A 675 10.66 28.67 31.60
C LEU A 675 9.59 29.63 31.05
N PRO A 676 8.83 30.33 31.91
CA PRO A 676 8.78 30.18 33.37
C PRO A 676 8.15 28.88 33.80
N GLY A 677 8.57 28.34 34.96
CA GLY A 677 8.06 27.07 35.46
C GLY A 677 8.23 26.87 36.96
N GLU A 678 7.67 25.79 37.46
CA GLU A 678 7.77 25.40 38.87
C GLU A 678 8.43 24.01 38.98
N LEU A 679 9.36 23.86 39.91
CA LEU A 679 10.03 22.62 40.23
C LEU A 679 9.65 22.16 41.64
N VAL A 680 9.54 20.86 41.81
CA VAL A 680 9.33 20.25 43.13
C VAL A 680 10.66 19.64 43.60
N VAL A 681 11.11 20.05 44.76
CA VAL A 681 12.34 19.58 45.37
C VAL A 681 12.03 18.73 46.62
N LYS A 682 12.47 17.49 46.62
CA LYS A 682 12.37 16.58 47.79
C LYS A 682 13.69 16.57 48.55
N THR A 683 13.62 17.03 49.77
CA THR A 683 14.75 17.00 50.73
C THR A 683 14.50 15.93 51.77
N GLY A 684 15.51 15.64 52.61
CA GLY A 684 15.32 14.73 53.77
C GLY A 684 14.34 15.24 54.83
N GLU A 685 14.00 16.53 54.81
CA GLU A 685 13.13 17.20 55.77
C GLU A 685 11.71 17.46 55.23
N GLY A 686 11.46 17.27 53.91
CA GLY A 686 10.16 17.48 53.27
C GLY A 686 10.26 17.91 51.80
N GLU A 687 9.13 18.30 51.24
CA GLU A 687 9.03 18.82 49.87
C GLU A 687 8.88 20.33 49.89
N CYS A 688 9.54 21.02 48.97
CA CYS A 688 9.37 22.43 48.73
C CYS A 688 9.30 22.73 47.20
N ARG A 689 8.85 23.90 46.82
CA ARG A 689 8.67 24.32 45.43
C ARG A 689 9.59 25.51 45.10
N VAL A 690 10.12 25.47 43.87
CA VAL A 690 11.00 26.50 43.33
C VAL A 690 10.42 27.05 42.05
N THR A 691 10.24 28.34 41.96
CA THR A 691 9.76 29.02 40.75
C THR A 691 10.95 29.47 39.89
N LEU A 692 11.02 29.00 38.66
CA LEU A 692 11.99 29.42 37.68
C LEU A 692 11.47 30.65 36.93
N PRO A 693 12.26 31.75 36.83
CA PRO A 693 11.86 32.96 36.11
C PRO A 693 11.90 32.74 34.58
N ALA A 694 11.25 33.64 33.84
CA ALA A 694 11.37 33.68 32.39
C ALA A 694 12.82 33.95 31.95
N PRO A 695 13.22 33.41 30.78
CA PRO A 695 14.59 33.61 30.28
C PRO A 695 14.91 35.07 30.07
N ARG A 696 16.09 35.49 30.54
CA ARG A 696 16.54 36.89 30.45
C ARG A 696 17.39 37.20 29.21
N THR A 697 17.94 36.18 28.58
CA THR A 697 18.86 36.32 27.43
C THR A 697 18.60 35.18 26.45
N ALA A 698 19.01 35.33 25.20
CA ALA A 698 18.99 34.27 24.18
C ALA A 698 20.18 33.30 24.30
N SER A 699 20.86 33.24 25.46
CA SER A 699 22.01 32.39 25.69
C SER A 699 21.57 30.96 26.00
N SER A 700 22.26 29.99 25.41
CA SER A 700 22.05 28.54 25.66
C SER A 700 22.32 28.12 27.11
N ILE A 701 23.13 28.87 27.85
CA ILE A 701 23.38 28.67 29.28
C ILE A 701 22.91 29.90 30.03
N GLN A 702 21.99 29.74 30.98
CA GLN A 702 21.43 30.79 31.79
C GLN A 702 21.73 30.56 33.26
N ASN A 703 22.49 31.46 33.88
CA ASN A 703 22.64 31.49 35.32
C ASN A 703 21.56 32.41 35.92
N ILE A 704 20.57 31.79 36.60
CA ILE A 704 19.44 32.53 37.21
C ILE A 704 19.67 32.86 38.68
N GLY A 705 20.87 32.59 39.21
CA GLY A 705 21.27 32.94 40.58
C GLY A 705 20.58 32.09 41.64
N GLU A 706 20.39 32.69 42.82
CA GLU A 706 19.70 32.03 43.93
C GLU A 706 18.20 32.00 43.70
N GLN A 707 17.64 30.79 43.94
CA GLN A 707 16.20 30.56 43.89
C GLN A 707 15.71 29.97 45.22
N LEU A 708 14.70 30.59 45.80
CA LEU A 708 14.12 30.22 47.06
C LEU A 708 13.22 29.00 46.90
N CYS A 709 13.38 27.99 47.76
CA CYS A 709 12.49 26.85 47.89
C CYS A 709 11.46 27.18 48.99
N HIS A 710 10.20 27.24 48.61
CA HIS A 710 9.06 27.60 49.46
C HIS A 710 8.23 26.39 49.90
#